data_c7ccc15d8de54978e4f40ba6686b78eb
#
_entry.id   c7ccc15d8de54978e4f40ba6686b78eb
#
_cell.length_a   1.000
_cell.length_b   1.000
_cell.length_c   1.000
_cell.angle_alpha   90.00
_cell.angle_beta   90.00
_cell.angle_gamma   90.00
#
_symmetry.space_group_name_H-M   'P 1'
#
loop_
_entity.id
_entity.type
_entity.pdbx_description
1 polymer ?
#
loop_
_entity_poly.entity_id
_entity_poly.type
_entity_poly.pdbx_seq_one_letter_code
_entity_poly.pdbx_strand_id
1 'polypeptide(L)'
;MRSVRTLLSPGRXLPLLVLPVLLVDSPGKDLIFHPKWGFDSYEITIPKKLSFRGGEQGVAKHVSYLLQVKGKNHVLHLWPKRFLLPRNLQVFSFTEQGRLLEDHPYIPSDCSYMGLVEGNQDSKATLSTCMGGLRGILKVDANHYQIEPLRASTNFERVIYLLKKEEEFPNQICGLTDDETVKQLAEHEHRARIHDFSEAYMHQKYLELALVFDNSRYLYLNSNLTQVINDAILLTAIADSYFQDVRMRIQLLAMEVWTDRDKIALNAPVILQVLGQFVQYRSHDPSHRIPADWAHLYLKRQFSDALSQHWGSVCSALPSGSTSSILDKNILGPTTWTTHALGHSVGMIHDYKYCQCKGRHSCIMGTGRTGFSNCSYAEFYSHVSSGLNCLTDIPGLGYVVKRCGNKIVEENEECDCGSREDCKEDQCCQSDCKFKGANCSTGLCCHNCQFRPSGYTCXGEENECDLAEYCSGTSAFCPSDAYKQDGTTCKYRARCVRKGCQSRTMQCQNIFGADAMGAPLQCYDAVNVIGDQYGNCGILGVPQYEKCPREKALCGRLQCINVETIPDMQDHTILISTHLHEENLMCWGIGYHLAMVPMGLPDLGVISDGTSCGKERICFNGNCVNSSVLNFDCLPEKCNGXGVCSSSKNCHCMYGWVPPFCEEVEYGGSIDSGPPGPLKREVPASLQVVSITLMRLIFLIISVIVVLFRKIIGSXYKSKEKEMPPINTGVEQFKAKMIKKPKKQSGNPQSLYYTGS
;
A
#
# COMPACT_ATOMS: atom_id res chain seq x y z
N MET A 1 46.29 49.00 49.00
CA MET A 1 47.61 48.75 49.67
C MET A 1 48.50 47.98 48.68
N ARG A 2 49.63 48.57 48.38
CA ARG A 2 50.90 48.06 47.79
C ARG A 2 50.79 47.23 46.51
N SER A 3 50.96 47.75 45.30
CA SER A 3 52.22 48.30 44.72
C SER A 3 53.41 47.33 44.73
N VAL A 4 53.78 46.84 43.55
CA VAL A 4 55.17 46.80 43.14
C VAL A 4 55.29 46.93 41.64
N ARG A 5 56.04 47.92 41.19
CA ARG A 5 56.58 48.19 39.87
C ARG A 5 57.73 47.21 39.54
N THR A 6 57.99 46.98 38.29
CA THR A 6 59.14 47.45 37.43
C THR A 6 59.42 46.38 36.38
N LEU A 7 59.91 46.58 35.19
CA LEU A 7 60.58 47.57 34.42
C LEU A 7 60.68 47.08 32.94
N LEU A 8 60.45 47.96 32.08
CA LEU A 8 60.88 48.27 30.74
C LEU A 8 61.91 47.38 30.01
N SER A 9 61.63 47.06 28.70
CA SER A 9 62.50 47.53 27.59
C SER A 9 61.82 47.24 26.24
N PRO A 10 62.07 48.10 25.16
CA PRO A 10 61.24 48.12 23.98
C PRO A 10 61.81 47.27 22.81
N GLY A 11 60.97 46.52 22.19
CA GLY A 11 61.28 45.86 20.96
C GLY A 11 60.11 46.02 19.96
N ARG A 12 60.45 46.42 18.79
CA ARG A 12 59.58 46.88 17.68
C ARG A 12 58.41 45.92 17.33
N UNK A 13 57.27 46.25 17.38
CA UNK A 13 56.32 45.65 17.01
C UNK A 13 55.99 45.85 15.85
N LEU A 14 56.01 44.97 14.97
CA LEU A 14 55.33 44.84 13.65
C LEU A 14 53.85 44.74 13.90
N PRO A 15 53.00 45.51 13.27
CA PRO A 15 51.56 45.32 13.38
C PRO A 15 51.18 44.04 12.61
N LEU A 16 50.70 43.00 13.32
CA LEU A 16 49.97 41.86 12.78
C LEU A 16 48.68 42.40 12.20
N LEU A 17 48.64 42.59 10.87
CA LEU A 17 47.40 42.71 10.09
C LEU A 17 46.58 41.43 10.27
N VAL A 18 45.63 41.48 11.18
CA VAL A 18 44.57 40.46 11.22
C VAL A 18 43.69 40.74 10.00
N LEU A 19 44.01 40.09 8.90
CA LEU A 19 43.09 39.97 7.75
C LEU A 19 41.86 39.20 8.27
N PRO A 20 40.62 39.74 8.12
CA PRO A 20 39.45 38.90 8.34
C PRO A 20 39.50 37.79 7.29
N VAL A 21 39.62 36.57 7.75
CA VAL A 21 39.42 35.40 6.88
C VAL A 21 37.96 35.48 6.46
N LEU A 22 37.73 36.03 5.31
CA LEU A 22 36.46 35.86 4.57
C LEU A 22 36.40 34.33 4.31
N LEU A 23 35.61 33.63 5.14
CA LEU A 23 35.16 32.31 4.83
C LEU A 23 34.36 32.42 3.53
N VAL A 24 35.05 32.24 2.42
CA VAL A 24 34.40 31.99 1.15
C VAL A 24 33.73 30.63 1.29
N ASP A 25 32.43 30.66 1.48
CA ASP A 25 31.61 29.44 1.39
C ASP A 25 31.88 28.80 0.02
N SER A 26 32.63 27.73 0.03
CA SER A 26 32.81 26.91 -1.19
C SER A 26 31.45 26.33 -1.54
N PRO A 27 30.93 26.59 -2.75
CA PRO A 27 29.71 25.96 -3.18
C PRO A 27 29.96 24.48 -3.39
N GLY A 28 29.34 23.60 -2.55
CA GLY A 28 29.37 22.18 -2.82
C GLY A 28 29.44 21.19 -1.67
N LYS A 29 29.34 21.61 -0.40
CA LYS A 29 29.13 20.66 0.70
C LYS A 29 27.68 20.73 1.16
N ASP A 30 26.89 19.72 0.82
CA ASP A 30 25.53 19.57 1.36
C ASP A 30 25.61 19.56 2.88
N LEU A 31 25.08 20.60 3.51
CA LEU A 31 25.06 20.74 4.96
C LEU A 31 24.14 19.65 5.54
N ILE A 32 24.70 18.74 6.34
CA ILE A 32 23.94 17.65 6.96
C ILE A 32 23.03 18.18 8.05
N PHE A 33 23.50 19.17 8.82
CA PHE A 33 22.78 19.69 9.98
C PHE A 33 22.95 21.21 10.11
N HIS A 34 21.83 21.88 10.45
CA HIS A 34 21.85 23.30 10.79
C HIS A 34 20.92 23.52 12.01
N PRO A 35 21.36 24.24 13.05
CA PRO A 35 20.56 24.42 14.27
C PRO A 35 19.18 25.08 14.08
N LYS A 36 19.02 25.89 13.03
CA LYS A 36 17.74 26.57 12.71
C LYS A 36 16.67 25.65 12.15
N TRP A 37 16.99 24.40 11.75
CA TRP A 37 16.02 23.47 11.14
C TRP A 37 15.06 22.82 12.16
N GLY A 38 15.16 23.19 13.45
CA GLY A 38 14.26 22.64 14.47
C GLY A 38 14.61 21.21 14.91
N PHE A 39 15.84 20.79 14.63
CA PHE A 39 16.36 19.50 15.10
C PHE A 39 17.30 19.72 16.31
N ASP A 40 17.25 18.77 17.25
CA ASP A 40 18.11 18.76 18.44
C ASP A 40 19.47 18.11 18.12
N SER A 41 19.44 16.98 17.41
CA SER A 41 20.64 16.21 17.08
C SER A 41 20.40 15.36 15.82
N TYR A 42 21.48 14.73 15.33
CA TYR A 42 21.36 13.77 14.24
C TYR A 42 22.32 12.59 14.43
N GLU A 43 21.99 11.49 13.78
CA GLU A 43 22.87 10.30 13.69
C GLU A 43 22.72 9.67 12.30
N ILE A 44 23.69 8.87 11.91
CA ILE A 44 23.67 8.16 10.61
C ILE A 44 23.42 6.68 10.89
N THR A 45 22.51 6.08 10.13
CA THR A 45 22.14 4.68 10.25
C THR A 45 21.99 4.05 8.86
N ILE A 46 22.08 2.73 8.80
CA ILE A 46 21.81 1.95 7.59
C ILE A 46 20.64 1.01 7.90
N PRO A 47 19.43 1.35 7.42
CA PRO A 47 18.28 0.47 7.62
C PRO A 47 18.49 -0.87 6.92
N LYS A 48 18.26 -1.97 7.61
CA LYS A 48 18.35 -3.32 7.04
C LYS A 48 16.96 -3.87 6.81
N LYS A 49 16.62 -4.13 5.55
CA LYS A 49 15.36 -4.79 5.20
C LYS A 49 15.42 -6.23 5.68
N LEU A 50 14.41 -6.64 6.45
CA LEU A 50 14.29 -8.00 6.95
C LEU A 50 13.49 -8.82 5.95
N SER A 51 14.05 -9.96 5.52
CA SER A 51 13.37 -10.92 4.64
C SER A 51 12.88 -12.08 5.48
N PHE A 52 11.59 -12.31 5.49
CA PHE A 52 11.02 -13.50 6.11
C PHE A 52 11.03 -14.64 5.08
N ARG A 53 11.58 -15.79 5.46
CA ARG A 53 11.51 -17.03 4.66
C ARG A 53 10.12 -17.63 4.85
N GLY A 54 9.34 -17.71 3.80
CA GLY A 54 8.04 -18.37 3.79
C GLY A 54 6.85 -17.48 3.46
N GLY A 55 6.96 -16.68 2.42
CA GLY A 55 5.82 -15.91 1.91
C GLY A 55 5.12 -16.66 0.77
N GLU A 56 3.97 -17.25 1.02
CA GLU A 56 3.06 -17.65 -0.05
C GLU A 56 2.50 -16.40 -0.73
N GLN A 57 2.29 -16.50 -2.02
CA GLN A 57 1.71 -15.44 -2.85
C GLN A 57 0.30 -15.10 -2.37
N GLY A 58 0.04 -13.85 -2.06
CA GLY A 58 -1.32 -13.36 -1.90
C GLY A 58 -1.69 -12.51 -0.68
N VAL A 59 -0.81 -12.32 0.29
CA VAL A 59 -1.13 -11.47 1.46
C VAL A 59 -0.52 -10.06 1.28
N ALA A 60 -1.23 -9.06 1.76
CA ALA A 60 -0.81 -7.65 1.72
C ALA A 60 0.68 -7.51 2.09
N LYS A 61 1.47 -7.06 1.14
CA LYS A 61 2.93 -6.94 1.26
C LYS A 61 3.31 -6.01 2.41
N HIS A 62 3.50 -6.53 3.61
CA HIS A 62 4.14 -5.77 4.68
C HIS A 62 5.66 -5.90 4.54
N VAL A 63 6.38 -4.89 4.95
CA VAL A 63 7.84 -4.83 4.86
C VAL A 63 8.39 -4.50 6.23
N SER A 64 9.40 -5.23 6.67
CA SER A 64 10.03 -4.96 7.97
C SER A 64 11.46 -4.47 7.79
N TYR A 65 11.84 -3.52 8.61
CA TYR A 65 13.20 -2.96 8.65
C TYR A 65 13.75 -2.97 10.06
N LEU A 66 15.01 -3.36 10.17
CA LEU A 66 15.80 -3.14 11.39
C LEU A 66 16.46 -1.77 11.27
N LEU A 67 16.21 -0.91 12.25
CA LEU A 67 16.74 0.46 12.31
C LEU A 67 17.43 0.69 13.64
N GLN A 68 18.66 1.17 13.61
CA GLN A 68 19.38 1.56 14.82
C GLN A 68 19.16 3.05 15.12
N VAL A 69 18.66 3.36 16.33
CA VAL A 69 18.40 4.73 16.78
C VAL A 69 18.90 4.85 18.22
N LYS A 70 19.76 5.82 18.49
CA LYS A 70 20.40 6.03 19.80
C LYS A 70 21.07 4.75 20.36
N GLY A 71 21.72 3.99 19.45
CA GLY A 71 22.42 2.76 19.82
C GLY A 71 21.51 1.56 20.06
N LYS A 72 20.18 1.72 19.99
CA LYS A 72 19.20 0.63 20.18
C LYS A 72 18.66 0.17 18.83
N ASN A 73 18.46 -1.12 18.70
CA ASN A 73 17.84 -1.72 17.51
C ASN A 73 16.31 -1.69 17.63
N HIS A 74 15.65 -1.18 16.60
CA HIS A 74 14.20 -1.13 16.51
C HIS A 74 13.77 -1.88 15.24
N VAL A 75 12.85 -2.81 15.37
CA VAL A 75 12.22 -3.47 14.23
C VAL A 75 10.96 -2.69 13.88
N LEU A 76 10.91 -2.18 12.64
CA LEU A 76 9.77 -1.44 12.10
C LEU A 76 8.97 -2.34 11.19
N HIS A 77 7.68 -2.49 11.45
CA HIS A 77 6.73 -3.18 10.59
C HIS A 77 5.93 -2.15 9.82
N LEU A 78 5.97 -2.21 8.49
CA LEU A 78 5.42 -1.19 7.60
C LEU A 78 4.39 -1.80 6.64
N TRP A 79 3.20 -1.22 6.57
CA TRP A 79 2.12 -1.59 5.66
C TRP A 79 1.88 -0.48 4.65
N PRO A 80 1.64 -0.81 3.37
CA PRO A 80 1.43 0.24 2.35
C PRO A 80 0.17 1.05 2.63
N LYS A 81 0.27 2.36 2.51
CA LYS A 81 -0.87 3.27 2.59
C LYS A 81 -1.65 3.23 1.28
N ARG A 82 -2.85 2.68 1.33
CA ARG A 82 -3.78 2.68 0.20
C ARG A 82 -4.58 3.98 0.18
N PHE A 83 -5.07 4.39 -0.97
CA PHE A 83 -5.93 5.56 -1.19
C PHE A 83 -5.27 6.93 -0.96
N LEU A 84 -3.95 6.99 -0.78
CA LEU A 84 -3.22 8.26 -0.60
C LEU A 84 -3.16 9.08 -1.89
N LEU A 85 -3.06 8.41 -3.03
CA LEU A 85 -2.92 9.03 -4.35
C LEU A 85 -3.99 8.49 -5.30
N PRO A 86 -4.51 9.33 -6.21
CA PRO A 86 -5.31 8.84 -7.34
C PRO A 86 -4.40 8.07 -8.30
N ARG A 87 -4.99 7.32 -9.22
CA ARG A 87 -4.23 6.59 -10.25
C ARG A 87 -3.37 7.55 -11.09
N ASN A 88 -3.88 8.75 -11.33
CA ASN A 88 -3.23 9.79 -12.13
C ASN A 88 -3.16 11.09 -11.33
N LEU A 89 -2.10 11.26 -10.53
CA LEU A 89 -1.87 12.51 -9.81
C LEU A 89 -1.64 13.63 -10.83
N GLN A 90 -2.46 14.67 -10.79
CA GLN A 90 -2.31 15.85 -11.63
C GLN A 90 -1.27 16.79 -11.03
N VAL A 91 -0.24 17.14 -11.80
CA VAL A 91 0.81 18.08 -11.39
C VAL A 91 0.82 19.25 -12.37
N PHE A 92 0.49 20.41 -11.86
CA PHE A 92 0.51 21.67 -12.61
C PHE A 92 1.80 22.42 -12.34
N SER A 93 2.45 22.90 -13.39
CA SER A 93 3.67 23.71 -13.32
C SER A 93 3.64 24.77 -14.43
N PHE A 94 4.68 25.58 -14.54
CA PHE A 94 4.68 26.68 -15.51
C PHE A 94 6.01 26.74 -16.26
N THR A 95 5.95 27.03 -17.56
CA THR A 95 7.14 27.31 -18.37
C THR A 95 7.75 28.68 -17.97
N GLU A 96 8.98 28.95 -18.38
CA GLU A 96 9.64 30.23 -18.16
C GLU A 96 8.83 31.41 -18.72
N GLN A 97 7.99 31.20 -19.74
CA GLN A 97 7.10 32.22 -20.30
C GLN A 97 5.77 32.33 -19.55
N GLY A 98 5.58 31.54 -18.47
CA GLY A 98 4.36 31.55 -17.66
C GLY A 98 3.20 30.73 -18.21
N ARG A 99 3.43 29.91 -19.25
CA ARG A 99 2.42 29.01 -19.78
C ARG A 99 2.23 27.80 -18.85
N LEU A 100 0.99 27.46 -18.58
CA LEU A 100 0.63 26.30 -17.75
C LEU A 100 1.06 24.99 -18.43
N LEU A 101 1.68 24.11 -17.65
CA LEU A 101 2.01 22.72 -18.01
C LEU A 101 1.26 21.80 -17.07
N GLU A 102 0.66 20.77 -17.62
CA GLU A 102 0.02 19.70 -16.87
C GLU A 102 0.79 18.40 -17.12
N ASP A 103 1.10 17.68 -16.05
CA ASP A 103 1.85 16.42 -16.09
C ASP A 103 1.19 15.39 -15.18
N HIS A 104 1.37 14.11 -15.49
CA HIS A 104 0.89 12.99 -14.71
C HIS A 104 2.07 12.03 -14.41
N PRO A 105 2.90 12.38 -13.45
CA PRO A 105 4.09 11.58 -13.18
C PRO A 105 3.69 10.18 -12.67
N TYR A 106 4.40 9.17 -13.15
CA TYR A 106 4.24 7.82 -12.61
C TYR A 106 4.79 7.77 -11.19
N ILE A 107 3.94 7.40 -10.25
CA ILE A 107 4.31 7.22 -8.84
C ILE A 107 3.88 5.81 -8.42
N PRO A 108 4.81 4.96 -7.96
CA PRO A 108 4.44 3.62 -7.50
C PRO A 108 3.39 3.69 -6.39
N SER A 109 2.32 2.94 -6.53
CA SER A 109 1.19 2.94 -5.58
C SER A 109 1.56 2.39 -4.20
N ASP A 110 2.63 1.62 -4.11
CA ASP A 110 3.06 0.91 -2.90
C ASP A 110 4.39 1.42 -2.34
N CYS A 111 4.67 2.73 -2.48
CA CYS A 111 5.90 3.33 -1.94
C CYS A 111 5.68 4.20 -0.69
N SER A 112 4.43 4.42 -0.26
CA SER A 112 4.10 5.11 0.98
C SER A 112 3.60 4.12 2.02
N TYR A 113 4.13 4.19 3.23
CA TYR A 113 3.89 3.20 4.29
C TYR A 113 3.50 3.87 5.60
N MET A 114 2.69 3.17 6.38
CA MET A 114 2.50 3.43 7.80
C MET A 114 2.93 2.20 8.59
N GLY A 115 3.27 2.37 9.86
CA GLY A 115 3.71 1.24 10.65
C GLY A 115 4.00 1.55 12.11
N LEU A 116 4.54 0.53 12.76
CA LEU A 116 4.82 0.53 14.21
C LEU A 116 6.23 -0.01 14.47
N VAL A 117 6.74 0.29 15.65
CA VAL A 117 7.96 -0.32 16.19
C VAL A 117 7.58 -1.51 17.05
N GLU A 118 8.17 -2.66 16.77
CA GLU A 118 7.95 -3.89 17.54
C GLU A 118 8.18 -3.65 19.04
N GLY A 119 7.25 -4.10 19.86
CA GLY A 119 7.31 -3.97 21.31
C GLY A 119 7.04 -2.57 21.87
N ASN A 120 6.65 -1.61 21.03
CA ASN A 120 6.36 -0.24 21.46
C ASN A 120 4.95 0.17 21.01
N GLN A 121 3.98 0.10 21.92
CA GLN A 121 2.57 0.39 21.63
C GLN A 121 2.29 1.86 21.30
N ASP A 122 3.15 2.78 21.74
CA ASP A 122 2.99 4.22 21.50
C ASP A 122 3.85 4.71 20.32
N SER A 123 4.31 3.79 19.48
CA SER A 123 5.08 4.15 18.28
C SER A 123 4.16 4.38 17.07
N LYS A 124 4.62 5.21 16.15
CA LYS A 124 3.93 5.46 14.86
C LYS A 124 5.00 5.81 13.82
N ALA A 125 4.93 5.17 12.67
CA ALA A 125 5.84 5.46 11.56
C ALA A 125 5.03 5.85 10.33
N THR A 126 5.45 6.89 9.62
CA THR A 126 4.94 7.24 8.30
C THR A 126 6.16 7.47 7.41
N LEU A 127 6.40 6.53 6.51
CA LEU A 127 7.63 6.46 5.73
C LEU A 127 7.34 6.27 4.26
N SER A 128 8.19 6.83 3.43
CA SER A 128 8.17 6.70 1.97
C SER A 128 9.43 5.96 1.51
N THR A 129 9.27 5.09 0.51
CA THR A 129 10.38 4.45 -0.22
C THR A 129 10.43 4.91 -1.68
N CYS A 130 9.61 5.87 -2.07
CA CYS A 130 9.47 6.35 -3.46
C CYS A 130 10.79 6.85 -4.07
N MET A 131 11.73 7.27 -3.24
CA MET A 131 13.05 7.74 -3.67
C MET A 131 14.18 6.72 -3.40
N GLY A 132 13.87 5.45 -3.39
CA GLY A 132 14.87 4.39 -3.22
C GLY A 132 15.42 4.25 -1.80
N GLY A 133 14.55 4.23 -0.80
CA GLY A 133 14.91 3.97 0.59
C GLY A 133 14.10 4.79 1.57
N LEU A 134 14.21 4.49 2.85
CA LEU A 134 13.36 5.06 3.89
C LEU A 134 13.54 6.57 4.02
N ARG A 135 12.41 7.30 3.97
CA ARG A 135 12.30 8.74 4.22
C ARG A 135 10.98 9.01 4.93
N GLY A 136 10.97 9.82 5.98
CA GLY A 136 9.72 10.21 6.66
C GLY A 136 9.89 10.39 8.16
N ILE A 137 8.81 10.12 8.89
CA ILE A 137 8.72 10.41 10.34
C ILE A 137 8.53 9.10 11.11
N LEU A 138 9.20 9.03 12.25
CA LEU A 138 9.12 7.93 13.20
C LEU A 138 8.92 8.50 14.61
N LYS A 139 7.85 8.10 15.29
CA LYS A 139 7.62 8.38 16.71
C LYS A 139 7.99 7.12 17.50
N VAL A 140 8.85 7.25 18.49
CA VAL A 140 9.18 6.19 19.46
C VAL A 140 9.10 6.82 20.86
N ASP A 141 8.20 6.34 21.68
CA ASP A 141 7.88 6.93 22.99
C ASP A 141 7.52 8.42 22.83
N ALA A 142 8.18 9.28 23.57
CA ALA A 142 7.97 10.74 23.53
C ALA A 142 8.81 11.46 22.47
N ASN A 143 9.63 10.73 21.70
CA ASN A 143 10.57 11.33 20.75
C ASN A 143 10.07 11.20 19.30
N HIS A 144 10.21 12.27 18.56
CA HIS A 144 9.93 12.29 17.12
C HIS A 144 11.23 12.37 16.35
N TYR A 145 11.36 11.53 15.35
CA TYR A 145 12.53 11.45 14.46
C TYR A 145 12.11 11.67 13.02
N GLN A 146 12.94 12.38 12.27
CA GLN A 146 12.82 12.49 10.82
C GLN A 146 13.96 11.72 10.16
N ILE A 147 13.64 10.86 9.21
CA ILE A 147 14.61 10.04 8.46
C ILE A 147 14.72 10.60 7.05
N GLU A 148 15.94 10.90 6.62
CA GLU A 148 16.23 11.44 5.29
C GLU A 148 17.38 10.66 4.63
N PRO A 149 17.36 10.50 3.29
CA PRO A 149 18.50 9.91 2.60
C PRO A 149 19.75 10.80 2.70
N LEU A 150 20.90 10.19 2.90
CA LEU A 150 22.20 10.90 2.83
C LEU A 150 22.61 10.97 1.35
N ARG A 151 22.50 12.16 0.75
CA ARG A 151 22.64 12.38 -0.70
C ARG A 151 23.95 11.87 -1.30
N ALA A 152 25.04 11.95 -0.53
CA ALA A 152 26.36 11.54 -0.98
C ALA A 152 26.66 10.04 -0.79
N SER A 153 25.68 9.26 -0.28
CA SER A 153 25.91 7.86 0.08
C SER A 153 25.56 6.90 -1.04
N THR A 154 26.48 5.98 -1.33
CA THR A 154 26.26 4.82 -2.19
C THR A 154 25.82 3.57 -1.39
N ASN A 155 25.82 3.64 -0.06
CA ASN A 155 25.60 2.51 0.86
C ASN A 155 24.24 2.53 1.55
N PHE A 156 23.25 3.27 1.01
CA PHE A 156 21.91 3.42 1.56
C PHE A 156 21.88 4.02 2.98
N GLU A 157 22.89 4.80 3.34
CA GLU A 157 22.95 5.50 4.63
C GLU A 157 21.81 6.52 4.73
N ARG A 158 21.23 6.62 5.93
CA ARG A 158 20.16 7.57 6.26
C ARG A 158 20.59 8.44 7.42
N VAL A 159 20.21 9.71 7.37
CA VAL A 159 20.36 10.61 8.51
C VAL A 159 19.06 10.56 9.30
N ILE A 160 19.16 10.30 10.59
CA ILE A 160 18.03 10.37 11.52
C ILE A 160 18.22 11.65 12.34
N TYR A 161 17.27 12.55 12.24
CA TYR A 161 17.22 13.78 13.01
C TYR A 161 16.27 13.57 14.19
N LEU A 162 16.72 13.89 15.40
CA LEU A 162 15.85 14.02 16.57
C LEU A 162 15.23 15.42 16.54
N LEU A 163 13.91 15.50 16.56
CA LEU A 163 13.21 16.78 16.59
C LEU A 163 13.25 17.39 17.98
N LYS A 164 13.31 18.70 18.07
CA LYS A 164 13.24 19.46 19.34
C LYS A 164 11.92 19.17 20.05
N LYS A 165 11.92 19.19 21.36
CA LYS A 165 10.72 18.99 22.18
C LYS A 165 9.71 20.11 21.95
N GLU A 166 8.44 19.80 22.20
CA GLU A 166 7.30 20.71 21.94
C GLU A 166 7.37 22.03 22.70
N GLU A 167 7.96 22.04 23.89
CA GLU A 167 8.11 23.21 24.77
C GLU A 167 8.93 24.36 24.14
N GLU A 168 9.67 24.08 23.06
CA GLU A 168 10.53 25.05 22.38
C GLU A 168 9.87 25.71 21.17
N PHE A 169 8.59 25.41 20.90
CA PHE A 169 7.87 26.00 19.74
C PHE A 169 7.12 27.28 20.14
N PRO A 170 7.03 28.25 19.24
CA PRO A 170 6.27 29.48 19.52
C PRO A 170 4.78 29.16 19.74
N ASN A 171 4.17 29.84 20.70
CA ASN A 171 2.78 29.62 21.13
C ASN A 171 1.73 29.98 20.08
N GLN A 172 2.13 30.56 18.94
CA GLN A 172 1.20 30.98 17.88
C GLN A 172 1.32 30.10 16.64
N ILE A 173 0.63 28.96 16.63
CA ILE A 173 0.53 28.11 15.43
C ILE A 173 -0.40 28.76 14.42
N CYS A 174 -1.57 29.22 14.87
CA CYS A 174 -2.49 30.01 14.05
C CYS A 174 -2.85 31.30 14.80
N GLY A 175 -3.12 32.37 14.08
CA GLY A 175 -3.26 33.71 14.62
C GLY A 175 -4.62 34.01 15.28
N LEU A 176 -5.26 33.05 15.95
CA LEU A 176 -6.52 33.29 16.67
C LEU A 176 -6.27 34.04 17.98
N THR A 177 -7.09 35.04 18.23
CA THR A 177 -7.02 35.83 19.46
C THR A 177 -7.68 35.09 20.62
N ASP A 178 -7.32 35.49 21.86
CA ASP A 178 -7.92 34.93 23.09
C ASP A 178 -9.44 35.13 23.10
N ASP A 179 -9.95 36.26 22.58
CA ASP A 179 -11.39 36.56 22.49
C ASP A 179 -12.11 35.60 21.56
N GLU A 180 -11.50 35.25 20.43
CA GLU A 180 -12.08 34.26 19.51
C GLU A 180 -12.10 32.86 20.11
N THR A 181 -11.05 32.50 20.86
CA THR A 181 -11.00 31.24 21.58
C THR A 181 -12.11 31.15 22.64
N VAL A 182 -12.35 32.24 23.37
CA VAL A 182 -13.43 32.32 24.38
C VAL A 182 -14.82 32.19 23.72
N LYS A 183 -15.05 32.81 22.57
CA LYS A 183 -16.30 32.67 21.80
C LYS A 183 -16.54 31.22 21.36
N GLN A 184 -15.50 30.57 20.81
CA GLN A 184 -15.56 29.17 20.39
C GLN A 184 -15.90 28.26 21.57
N LEU A 185 -15.32 28.51 22.75
CA LEU A 185 -15.59 27.74 23.99
C LEU A 185 -17.06 27.91 24.44
N ALA A 186 -17.60 29.13 24.38
CA ALA A 186 -18.99 29.40 24.77
C ALA A 186 -19.98 28.68 23.84
N GLU A 187 -19.73 28.68 22.54
CA GLU A 187 -20.51 27.93 21.53
C GLU A 187 -20.42 26.42 21.75
N HIS A 188 -19.24 25.94 22.10
CA HIS A 188 -19.02 24.51 22.39
C HIS A 188 -19.81 24.04 23.61
N GLU A 189 -19.78 24.77 24.72
CA GLU A 189 -20.54 24.45 25.92
C GLU A 189 -22.03 24.37 25.65
N HIS A 190 -22.54 25.22 24.78
CA HIS A 190 -23.94 25.21 24.37
C HIS A 190 -24.27 23.96 23.52
N ARG A 191 -23.41 23.57 22.61
CA ARG A 191 -23.61 22.39 21.75
C ARG A 191 -23.47 21.06 22.50
N ALA A 192 -22.49 20.97 23.40
CA ALA A 192 -22.19 19.75 24.16
C ALA A 192 -23.35 19.26 25.04
N ARG A 193 -24.28 20.16 25.40
CA ARG A 193 -25.47 19.84 26.21
C ARG A 193 -26.60 19.19 25.39
N ILE A 194 -26.51 19.15 24.06
CA ILE A 194 -27.60 18.80 23.16
C ILE A 194 -27.47 17.39 22.55
N HIS A 195 -26.28 16.82 22.52
CA HIS A 195 -26.02 15.56 21.79
C HIS A 195 -25.54 14.41 22.69
N ASP A 196 -26.36 13.39 22.73
CA ASP A 196 -26.01 12.06 23.26
C ASP A 196 -25.35 11.29 22.09
N PHE A 197 -24.03 11.08 22.17
CA PHE A 197 -23.25 10.52 21.08
C PHE A 197 -23.37 9.00 20.98
N SER A 198 -24.06 8.50 19.98
CA SER A 198 -23.88 7.12 19.56
C SER A 198 -22.72 7.03 18.55
N GLU A 199 -21.55 6.73 19.04
CA GLU A 199 -20.28 6.59 18.26
C GLU A 199 -20.33 5.49 17.18
N ALA A 200 -21.41 4.73 17.11
CA ALA A 200 -21.39 3.39 16.52
C ALA A 200 -21.46 3.34 14.97
N TYR A 201 -21.79 4.44 14.27
CA TYR A 201 -22.19 4.31 12.86
C TYR A 201 -21.61 5.35 11.88
N MET A 202 -20.41 5.86 12.11
CA MET A 202 -19.80 6.76 11.12
C MET A 202 -19.01 5.98 10.05
N HIS A 203 -19.48 6.10 8.83
CA HIS A 203 -18.73 5.62 7.66
C HIS A 203 -17.41 6.38 7.51
N GLN A 204 -16.40 5.71 6.95
CA GLN A 204 -15.13 6.32 6.59
C GLN A 204 -15.36 7.58 5.75
N LYS A 205 -14.70 8.67 6.11
CA LYS A 205 -14.75 9.94 5.38
C LYS A 205 -13.48 10.12 4.54
N TYR A 206 -13.59 10.87 3.45
CA TYR A 206 -12.51 11.12 2.51
C TYR A 206 -12.42 12.61 2.21
N LEU A 207 -11.21 13.15 2.24
CA LEU A 207 -10.91 14.53 1.88
C LEU A 207 -9.99 14.53 0.66
N GLU A 208 -10.44 15.12 -0.43
CA GLU A 208 -9.63 15.35 -1.62
C GLU A 208 -8.86 16.66 -1.46
N LEU A 209 -7.53 16.57 -1.36
CA LEU A 209 -6.63 17.68 -1.04
C LEU A 209 -5.84 18.09 -2.28
N ALA A 210 -5.77 19.39 -2.52
CA ALA A 210 -4.84 20.00 -3.47
C ALA A 210 -3.71 20.71 -2.71
N LEU A 211 -2.46 20.52 -3.13
CA LEU A 211 -1.31 21.20 -2.53
C LEU A 211 -0.70 22.18 -3.54
N VAL A 212 -0.40 23.39 -3.08
CA VAL A 212 0.26 24.41 -3.88
C VAL A 212 1.59 24.80 -3.22
N PHE A 213 2.65 24.96 -4.01
CA PHE A 213 3.99 25.33 -3.52
C PHE A 213 4.46 26.61 -4.20
N ASP A 214 4.96 27.54 -3.38
CA ASP A 214 5.50 28.82 -3.86
C ASP A 214 6.82 28.64 -4.62
N ASN A 215 7.17 29.62 -5.41
CA ASN A 215 8.41 29.64 -6.21
C ASN A 215 9.65 29.51 -5.30
N SER A 216 9.63 30.18 -4.14
CA SER A 216 10.76 30.14 -3.19
C SER A 216 11.05 28.73 -2.68
N ARG A 217 10.01 27.89 -2.43
CA ARG A 217 10.20 26.49 -2.04
C ARG A 217 10.76 25.65 -3.20
N TYR A 218 10.26 25.87 -4.40
CA TYR A 218 10.77 25.19 -5.61
C TYR A 218 12.26 25.49 -5.81
N LEU A 219 12.67 26.74 -5.73
CA LEU A 219 14.08 27.14 -5.85
C LEU A 219 14.94 26.56 -4.71
N TYR A 220 14.42 26.52 -3.49
CA TYR A 220 15.11 25.93 -2.32
C TYR A 220 15.43 24.43 -2.54
N LEU A 221 14.59 23.75 -3.29
CA LEU A 221 14.79 22.34 -3.65
C LEU A 221 15.57 22.17 -4.97
N ASN A 222 16.40 23.17 -5.31
CA ASN A 222 17.26 23.21 -6.51
C ASN A 222 16.47 23.09 -7.82
N SER A 223 15.28 23.67 -7.87
CA SER A 223 14.38 23.62 -9.03
C SER A 223 14.06 22.17 -9.48
N ASN A 224 13.98 21.27 -8.51
CA ASN A 224 13.70 19.85 -8.77
C ASN A 224 12.22 19.54 -8.48
N LEU A 225 11.42 19.46 -9.54
CA LEU A 225 9.97 19.21 -9.46
C LEU A 225 9.68 17.83 -8.82
N THR A 226 10.47 16.81 -9.16
CA THR A 226 10.32 15.46 -8.60
C THR A 226 10.47 15.49 -7.06
N GLN A 227 11.40 16.30 -6.56
CA GLN A 227 11.59 16.43 -5.11
C GLN A 227 10.39 17.14 -4.45
N VAL A 228 9.81 18.16 -5.10
CA VAL A 228 8.59 18.82 -4.60
C VAL A 228 7.43 17.82 -4.56
N ILE A 229 7.27 17.00 -5.60
CA ILE A 229 6.22 15.94 -5.67
C ILE A 229 6.39 14.96 -4.51
N ASN A 230 7.61 14.49 -4.26
CA ASN A 230 7.88 13.55 -3.17
C ASN A 230 7.67 14.18 -1.78
N ASP A 231 7.98 15.48 -1.64
CA ASP A 231 7.65 16.23 -0.41
C ASP A 231 6.12 16.28 -0.22
N ALA A 232 5.37 16.62 -1.26
CA ALA A 232 3.90 16.71 -1.24
C ALA A 232 3.26 15.38 -0.82
N ILE A 233 3.71 14.27 -1.41
CA ILE A 233 3.22 12.92 -1.08
C ILE A 233 3.50 12.60 0.40
N LEU A 234 4.70 12.90 0.87
CA LEU A 234 5.08 12.61 2.25
C LEU A 234 4.31 13.49 3.25
N LEU A 235 4.16 14.78 2.96
CA LEU A 235 3.37 15.72 3.78
C LEU A 235 1.91 15.22 3.90
N THR A 236 1.30 14.81 2.77
CA THR A 236 -0.05 14.25 2.75
C THR A 236 -0.11 12.93 3.54
N ALA A 237 0.87 12.04 3.37
CA ALA A 237 0.91 10.76 4.07
C ALA A 237 0.96 10.92 5.60
N ILE A 238 1.69 11.92 6.08
CA ILE A 238 1.80 12.22 7.52
C ILE A 238 0.46 12.82 8.02
N ALA A 239 -0.13 13.78 7.28
CA ALA A 239 -1.43 14.36 7.62
C ALA A 239 -2.53 13.29 7.66
N ASP A 240 -2.59 12.43 6.64
CA ASP A 240 -3.51 11.28 6.58
C ASP A 240 -3.35 10.36 7.80
N SER A 241 -2.11 10.16 8.28
CA SER A 241 -1.86 9.32 9.46
C SER A 241 -2.50 9.89 10.74
N TYR A 242 -2.61 11.20 10.84
CA TYR A 242 -3.30 11.85 11.98
C TYR A 242 -4.82 11.73 11.83
N PHE A 243 -5.35 11.99 10.62
CA PHE A 243 -6.80 11.97 10.40
C PHE A 243 -7.40 10.56 10.40
N GLN A 244 -6.61 9.51 10.20
CA GLN A 244 -7.07 8.12 10.34
C GLN A 244 -7.66 7.87 11.74
N ASP A 245 -7.12 8.51 12.76
CA ASP A 245 -7.61 8.37 14.13
C ASP A 245 -9.09 8.82 14.26
N VAL A 246 -9.52 9.80 13.47
CA VAL A 246 -10.93 10.29 13.42
C VAL A 246 -11.72 9.66 12.27
N ARG A 247 -11.26 8.55 11.70
CA ARG A 247 -11.89 7.85 10.56
C ARG A 247 -12.06 8.73 9.32
N MET A 248 -11.11 9.64 9.08
CA MET A 248 -11.02 10.38 7.83
C MET A 248 -9.73 10.04 7.11
N ARG A 249 -9.80 9.88 5.80
CA ARG A 249 -8.64 9.65 4.94
C ARG A 249 -8.41 10.88 4.08
N ILE A 250 -7.16 11.16 3.81
CA ILE A 250 -6.77 12.27 2.92
C ILE A 250 -6.16 11.68 1.65
N GLN A 251 -6.69 12.09 0.49
CA GLN A 251 -6.10 11.78 -0.81
C GLN A 251 -5.51 13.06 -1.42
N LEU A 252 -4.27 13.00 -1.87
CA LEU A 252 -3.65 14.08 -2.64
C LEU A 252 -4.16 14.01 -4.08
N LEU A 253 -5.21 14.75 -4.41
CA LEU A 253 -5.85 14.73 -5.73
C LEU A 253 -4.98 15.38 -6.79
N ALA A 254 -4.40 16.54 -6.47
CA ALA A 254 -3.60 17.33 -7.41
C ALA A 254 -2.60 18.22 -6.69
N MET A 255 -1.62 18.72 -7.43
CA MET A 255 -0.70 19.71 -6.90
C MET A 255 -0.33 20.75 -7.97
N GLU A 256 -0.03 21.96 -7.51
CA GLU A 256 0.45 23.06 -8.36
C GLU A 256 1.78 23.57 -7.81
N VAL A 257 2.78 23.72 -8.66
CA VAL A 257 4.10 24.24 -8.29
C VAL A 257 4.39 25.49 -9.13
N TRP A 258 4.61 26.59 -8.47
CA TRP A 258 4.95 27.85 -9.16
C TRP A 258 6.43 27.85 -9.57
N THR A 259 6.70 27.27 -10.74
CA THR A 259 8.07 27.03 -11.22
C THR A 259 8.73 28.27 -11.84
N ASP A 260 7.95 29.19 -12.40
CA ASP A 260 8.47 30.41 -12.99
C ASP A 260 8.51 31.61 -12.00
N ARG A 261 7.39 31.87 -11.33
CA ARG A 261 7.21 32.97 -10.35
C ARG A 261 5.94 32.72 -9.53
N ASP A 262 5.82 33.40 -8.41
CA ASP A 262 4.61 33.35 -7.60
C ASP A 262 3.40 33.91 -8.36
N LYS A 263 2.24 33.31 -8.21
CA LYS A 263 1.01 33.68 -8.90
C LYS A 263 0.17 34.70 -8.12
N ILE A 264 0.54 34.95 -6.87
CA ILE A 264 -0.07 35.94 -5.99
C ILE A 264 1.03 36.79 -5.35
N ALA A 265 0.66 37.94 -4.80
CA ALA A 265 1.62 38.83 -4.13
C ALA A 265 1.94 38.27 -2.73
N LEU A 266 3.17 37.82 -2.52
CA LEU A 266 3.62 37.24 -1.24
C LEU A 266 4.31 38.29 -0.32
N ASN A 267 4.24 39.55 -0.62
CA ASN A 267 4.94 40.60 0.15
C ASN A 267 4.20 41.06 1.42
N ALA A 268 2.98 40.59 1.64
CA ALA A 268 2.19 40.97 2.83
C ALA A 268 2.90 40.51 4.13
N PRO A 269 2.88 41.35 5.20
CA PRO A 269 3.59 41.03 6.45
C PRO A 269 2.91 39.92 7.27
N VAL A 270 1.60 39.74 7.10
CA VAL A 270 0.81 38.73 7.88
C VAL A 270 0.29 37.64 6.96
N ILE A 271 0.26 36.39 7.49
CA ILE A 271 -0.11 35.20 6.72
C ILE A 271 -1.59 35.24 6.26
N LEU A 272 -2.48 35.87 7.05
CA LEU A 272 -3.90 35.98 6.75
C LEU A 272 -4.15 36.76 5.45
N GLN A 273 -3.35 37.83 5.17
CA GLN A 273 -3.47 38.60 3.93
C GLN A 273 -3.06 37.76 2.72
N VAL A 274 -2.00 36.95 2.85
CA VAL A 274 -1.57 36.03 1.78
C VAL A 274 -2.64 34.97 1.54
N LEU A 275 -3.23 34.42 2.62
CA LEU A 275 -4.32 33.45 2.52
C LEU A 275 -5.52 34.03 1.76
N GLY A 276 -5.90 35.27 2.06
CA GLY A 276 -6.99 35.98 1.33
C GLY A 276 -6.73 36.02 -0.17
N GLN A 277 -5.49 36.36 -0.57
CA GLN A 277 -5.09 36.39 -1.99
C GLN A 277 -5.10 34.97 -2.60
N PHE A 278 -4.68 33.97 -1.85
CA PHE A 278 -4.66 32.57 -2.31
C PHE A 278 -6.09 32.05 -2.54
N VAL A 279 -6.99 32.29 -1.60
CA VAL A 279 -8.40 31.90 -1.70
C VAL A 279 -9.05 32.60 -2.91
N GLN A 280 -8.73 33.88 -3.12
CA GLN A 280 -9.19 34.65 -4.29
C GLN A 280 -8.61 34.07 -5.58
N TYR A 281 -7.32 33.73 -5.62
CA TYR A 281 -6.66 33.11 -6.78
C TYR A 281 -7.38 31.82 -7.18
N ARG A 282 -7.69 30.94 -6.20
CA ARG A 282 -8.45 29.71 -6.44
C ARG A 282 -9.83 29.97 -7.03
N SER A 283 -10.56 30.93 -6.45
CA SER A 283 -11.94 31.23 -6.86
C SER A 283 -12.04 31.83 -8.26
N HIS A 284 -10.97 32.46 -8.73
CA HIS A 284 -10.93 33.09 -10.06
C HIS A 284 -10.33 32.19 -11.14
N ASP A 285 -9.98 30.95 -10.82
CA ASP A 285 -9.52 29.98 -11.84
C ASP A 285 -10.71 29.61 -12.74
N PRO A 286 -10.76 30.11 -13.98
CA PRO A 286 -11.93 29.88 -14.85
C PRO A 286 -12.08 28.44 -15.32
N SER A 287 -11.05 27.62 -15.15
CA SER A 287 -11.06 26.25 -15.63
C SER A 287 -11.49 25.24 -14.54
N HIS A 288 -11.63 25.68 -13.28
CA HIS A 288 -11.82 24.78 -12.14
C HIS A 288 -10.89 23.57 -12.23
N ARG A 289 -9.62 23.84 -12.54
CA ARG A 289 -8.62 22.81 -12.87
C ARG A 289 -8.47 21.73 -11.79
N ILE A 290 -8.67 22.11 -10.53
CA ILE A 290 -8.46 21.21 -9.40
C ILE A 290 -9.75 21.18 -8.59
N PRO A 291 -10.65 20.20 -8.84
CA PRO A 291 -11.92 20.09 -8.11
C PRO A 291 -11.73 19.41 -6.74
N ALA A 292 -10.76 19.86 -5.97
CA ALA A 292 -10.47 19.33 -4.64
C ALA A 292 -11.40 19.94 -3.58
N ASP A 293 -11.77 19.16 -2.56
CA ASP A 293 -12.53 19.61 -1.39
C ASP A 293 -11.82 20.73 -0.65
N TRP A 294 -10.48 20.68 -0.63
CA TRP A 294 -9.64 21.65 0.08
C TRP A 294 -8.34 21.89 -0.66
N ALA A 295 -7.85 23.12 -0.59
CA ALA A 295 -6.52 23.47 -1.10
C ALA A 295 -5.65 24.08 0.00
N HIS A 296 -4.38 23.74 -0.02
CA HIS A 296 -3.40 24.20 0.96
C HIS A 296 -2.15 24.73 0.26
N LEU A 297 -1.73 25.96 0.60
CA LEU A 297 -0.55 26.62 0.04
C LEU A 297 0.62 26.53 1.02
N TYR A 298 1.73 25.96 0.60
CA TYR A 298 3.00 25.95 1.32
C TYR A 298 3.88 27.12 0.86
N LEU A 299 4.36 27.90 1.82
CA LEU A 299 5.16 29.11 1.59
C LEU A 299 6.53 28.97 2.27
N LYS A 300 7.60 29.15 1.50
CA LYS A 300 8.95 29.23 2.09
C LYS A 300 9.21 30.66 2.61
N ARG A 301 8.39 31.02 3.60
CA ARG A 301 8.46 32.34 4.23
C ARG A 301 8.00 32.25 5.69
N GLN A 302 8.67 33.02 6.55
CA GLN A 302 8.27 33.20 7.94
C GLN A 302 7.43 34.49 8.05
N PHE A 303 6.31 34.38 8.75
CA PHE A 303 5.41 35.50 9.02
C PHE A 303 5.53 35.89 10.49
N SER A 304 5.11 37.13 10.80
CA SER A 304 5.21 37.69 12.17
C SER A 304 4.04 37.27 13.07
N ASP A 305 2.91 36.85 12.47
CA ASP A 305 1.65 36.58 13.17
C ASP A 305 1.39 35.11 13.41
N ALA A 306 1.66 34.23 12.44
CA ALA A 306 1.35 32.80 12.57
C ALA A 306 2.22 31.95 11.64
N LEU A 307 2.26 30.65 11.90
CA LEU A 307 2.95 29.65 11.07
C LEU A 307 1.98 28.97 10.11
N SER A 308 0.67 29.04 10.38
CA SER A 308 -0.39 28.45 9.58
C SER A 308 -1.67 29.25 9.77
N GLN A 309 -2.54 29.24 8.76
CA GLN A 309 -3.84 29.89 8.85
C GLN A 309 -4.83 29.20 7.88
N HIS A 310 -6.12 29.25 8.21
CA HIS A 310 -7.20 28.72 7.39
C HIS A 310 -8.28 29.78 7.16
N TRP A 311 -9.10 29.58 6.11
CA TRP A 311 -10.24 30.44 5.77
C TRP A 311 -11.39 29.57 5.27
N GLY A 312 -12.51 29.64 5.95
CA GLY A 312 -13.69 28.85 5.59
C GLY A 312 -13.64 27.40 6.06
N SER A 313 -14.55 26.61 5.57
CA SER A 313 -14.72 25.20 5.92
C SER A 313 -14.75 24.34 4.64
N VAL A 314 -14.49 23.06 4.78
CA VAL A 314 -14.66 22.08 3.69
C VAL A 314 -16.16 22.01 3.31
N CYS A 315 -16.44 21.59 2.08
CA CYS A 315 -17.79 21.51 1.50
C CYS A 315 -18.51 22.88 1.42
N SER A 316 -17.80 23.99 1.61
CA SER A 316 -18.38 25.32 1.53
C SER A 316 -18.52 25.77 0.07
N ALA A 317 -19.66 26.37 -0.27
CA ALA A 317 -19.85 27.04 -1.56
C ALA A 317 -19.04 28.33 -1.67
N LEU A 318 -18.55 28.85 -0.54
CA LEU A 318 -17.71 30.05 -0.50
C LEU A 318 -16.24 29.70 -0.66
N PRO A 319 -15.44 30.58 -1.24
CA PRO A 319 -14.00 30.34 -1.38
C PRO A 319 -13.33 30.04 -0.03
N SER A 320 -12.57 28.96 0.00
CA SER A 320 -11.97 28.44 1.22
C SER A 320 -10.59 27.85 0.94
N GLY A 321 -9.77 27.73 1.97
CA GLY A 321 -8.42 27.18 1.86
C GLY A 321 -7.56 27.45 3.07
N SER A 322 -6.30 27.01 3.02
CA SER A 322 -5.35 27.23 4.11
C SER A 322 -3.93 27.42 3.57
N THR A 323 -3.05 27.94 4.43
CA THR A 323 -1.65 28.14 4.09
C THR A 323 -0.77 27.87 5.31
N SER A 324 0.46 27.37 5.08
CA SER A 324 1.46 27.13 6.11
C SER A 324 2.88 27.48 5.63
N SER A 325 3.72 27.85 6.59
CA SER A 325 5.15 28.07 6.35
C SER A 325 5.90 26.74 6.24
N ILE A 326 6.79 26.61 5.24
CA ILE A 326 7.70 25.47 5.08
C ILE A 326 9.12 25.99 4.83
N LEU A 327 9.87 26.22 5.91
CA LEU A 327 11.09 27.04 5.85
C LEU A 327 12.36 26.26 5.47
N ASP A 328 12.45 24.98 5.83
CA ASP A 328 13.71 24.24 5.74
C ASP A 328 13.49 22.73 5.51
N LYS A 329 14.40 21.88 5.98
CA LYS A 329 14.33 20.41 5.83
C LYS A 329 13.37 19.74 6.80
N ASN A 330 12.93 20.43 7.85
CA ASN A 330 11.97 19.86 8.80
C ASN A 330 10.58 19.73 8.13
N ILE A 331 10.09 18.50 8.05
CA ILE A 331 8.79 18.20 7.41
C ILE A 331 7.68 18.09 8.47
N LEU A 332 8.00 17.61 9.67
CA LEU A 332 6.97 17.37 10.68
C LEU A 332 6.30 18.65 11.16
N GLY A 333 7.07 19.72 11.39
CA GLY A 333 6.52 21.01 11.80
C GLY A 333 5.45 21.50 10.82
N PRO A 334 5.83 21.78 9.55
CA PRO A 334 4.85 22.20 8.54
C PRO A 334 3.65 21.25 8.40
N THR A 335 3.86 19.93 8.46
CA THR A 335 2.74 18.97 8.38
C THR A 335 1.81 19.10 9.59
N THR A 336 2.36 19.29 10.79
CA THR A 336 1.55 19.49 12.00
C THR A 336 0.69 20.76 11.87
N TRP A 337 1.28 21.86 11.38
CA TRP A 337 0.58 23.13 11.17
C TRP A 337 -0.50 22.98 10.09
N THR A 338 -0.23 22.28 9.01
CA THR A 338 -1.22 21.93 7.98
C THR A 338 -2.36 21.09 8.55
N THR A 339 -2.02 20.06 9.35
CA THR A 339 -3.00 19.19 10.00
C THR A 339 -3.90 19.97 10.97
N HIS A 340 -3.32 20.94 11.69
CA HIS A 340 -4.04 21.87 12.56
C HIS A 340 -5.03 22.73 11.75
N ALA A 341 -4.58 23.35 10.65
CA ALA A 341 -5.43 24.18 9.77
C ALA A 341 -6.55 23.33 9.13
N LEU A 342 -6.25 22.10 8.72
CA LEU A 342 -7.25 21.15 8.21
C LEU A 342 -8.24 20.74 9.32
N GLY A 343 -7.78 20.59 10.56
CA GLY A 343 -8.65 20.35 11.71
C GLY A 343 -9.74 21.41 11.83
N HIS A 344 -9.34 22.68 11.76
CA HIS A 344 -10.30 23.79 11.77
C HIS A 344 -11.27 23.74 10.59
N SER A 345 -10.79 23.41 9.38
CA SER A 345 -11.62 23.34 8.19
C SER A 345 -12.71 22.29 8.26
N VAL A 346 -12.52 21.23 9.07
CA VAL A 346 -13.52 20.18 9.31
C VAL A 346 -14.28 20.37 10.66
N GLY A 347 -14.15 21.56 11.26
CA GLY A 347 -14.94 21.97 12.42
C GLY A 347 -14.32 21.79 13.78
N MET A 348 -13.06 21.33 13.86
CA MET A 348 -12.37 21.19 15.16
C MET A 348 -11.98 22.57 15.70
N ILE A 349 -12.18 22.79 17.00
CA ILE A 349 -11.76 24.02 17.70
C ILE A 349 -10.45 23.77 18.48
N HIS A 350 -9.85 24.80 18.99
CA HIS A 350 -8.64 24.68 19.83
C HIS A 350 -8.90 23.86 21.10
N ASP A 351 -7.91 23.06 21.46
CA ASP A 351 -7.96 22.30 22.72
C ASP A 351 -7.88 23.24 23.92
N TYR A 352 -8.68 22.96 24.92
CA TYR A 352 -8.68 23.68 26.18
C TYR A 352 -8.26 22.72 27.33
N LYS A 353 -8.13 23.26 28.54
CA LYS A 353 -7.50 22.54 29.68
C LYS A 353 -8.13 21.19 30.06
N TYR A 354 -9.39 20.94 29.65
CA TYR A 354 -10.08 19.68 29.95
C TYR A 354 -9.95 18.64 28.82
N CYS A 355 -9.41 19.04 27.68
CA CYS A 355 -9.21 18.12 26.55
C CYS A 355 -8.07 17.15 26.85
N GLN A 356 -8.28 15.89 26.52
CA GLN A 356 -7.33 14.82 26.83
C GLN A 356 -6.68 14.26 25.56
N CYS A 357 -5.36 14.25 25.56
CA CYS A 357 -4.56 13.58 24.53
C CYS A 357 -4.23 12.15 24.97
N LYS A 358 -4.07 11.27 24.02
CA LYS A 358 -3.46 9.95 24.26
C LYS A 358 -2.00 10.17 24.69
N GLY A 359 -1.69 9.83 25.92
CA GLY A 359 -0.38 10.09 26.53
C GLY A 359 -0.36 11.41 27.30
N ARG A 360 0.85 11.95 27.53
CA ARG A 360 1.09 13.15 28.37
C ARG A 360 1.50 14.38 27.55
N HIS A 361 1.30 14.35 26.26
CA HIS A 361 1.75 15.42 25.34
C HIS A 361 0.55 16.20 24.83
N SER A 362 0.75 17.42 24.43
CA SER A 362 -0.29 18.26 23.86
C SER A 362 -0.68 17.80 22.44
N CYS A 363 -1.95 17.97 22.13
CA CYS A 363 -2.53 17.56 20.83
C CYS A 363 -2.36 18.61 19.75
N ILE A 364 -2.69 18.22 18.50
CA ILE A 364 -2.52 19.05 17.29
C ILE A 364 -3.38 20.32 17.35
N MET A 365 -4.60 20.24 17.88
CA MET A 365 -5.46 21.43 18.02
C MET A 365 -5.04 22.32 19.19
N GLY A 366 -4.03 21.93 19.97
CA GLY A 366 -3.25 22.78 20.89
C GLY A 366 -1.92 23.13 20.26
N THR A 367 -0.83 22.93 21.01
CA THR A 367 0.54 23.25 20.55
C THR A 367 1.37 21.99 20.22
N GLY A 368 0.75 20.80 20.25
CA GLY A 368 1.46 19.53 20.19
C GLY A 368 1.47 18.82 18.84
N ARG A 369 1.95 17.59 18.85
CA ARG A 369 2.18 16.76 17.65
C ARG A 369 1.68 15.33 17.80
N THR A 370 0.98 14.99 18.90
CA THR A 370 0.67 13.58 19.20
C THR A 370 -0.60 13.06 18.57
N GLY A 371 -1.39 13.89 17.93
CA GLY A 371 -2.67 13.53 17.34
C GLY A 371 -3.77 14.45 17.79
N PHE A 372 -5.01 14.02 17.65
CA PHE A 372 -6.18 14.81 18.05
C PHE A 372 -6.65 14.44 19.47
N SER A 373 -7.23 15.40 20.18
CA SER A 373 -7.80 15.20 21.50
C SER A 373 -9.21 14.62 21.44
N ASN A 374 -9.76 14.21 22.58
CA ASN A 374 -11.16 13.80 22.70
C ASN A 374 -12.11 14.95 22.32
N CYS A 375 -11.74 16.21 22.58
CA CYS A 375 -12.52 17.39 22.15
C CYS A 375 -12.57 17.49 20.62
N SER A 376 -11.42 17.36 19.97
CA SER A 376 -11.30 17.37 18.51
C SER A 376 -12.17 16.27 17.88
N TYR A 377 -12.20 15.07 18.47
CA TYR A 377 -13.07 13.97 18.03
C TYR A 377 -14.54 14.39 18.10
N ALA A 378 -14.98 14.92 19.24
CA ALA A 378 -16.38 15.31 19.46
C ALA A 378 -16.83 16.40 18.46
N GLU A 379 -15.99 17.41 18.25
CA GLU A 379 -16.27 18.50 17.32
C GLU A 379 -16.36 18.01 15.87
N PHE A 380 -15.42 17.19 15.46
CA PHE A 380 -15.42 16.59 14.11
C PHE A 380 -16.72 15.81 13.87
N TYR A 381 -17.10 14.93 14.81
CA TYR A 381 -18.32 14.11 14.69
C TYR A 381 -19.58 14.99 14.64
N SER A 382 -19.64 16.03 15.43
CA SER A 382 -20.75 16.98 15.43
C SER A 382 -20.90 17.66 14.05
N HIS A 383 -19.80 18.13 13.48
CA HIS A 383 -19.78 18.80 12.17
C HIS A 383 -20.11 17.84 11.02
N VAL A 384 -19.57 16.63 11.03
CA VAL A 384 -19.84 15.62 10.00
C VAL A 384 -21.35 15.24 10.02
N SER A 385 -21.94 15.13 11.21
CA SER A 385 -23.36 14.82 11.37
C SER A 385 -24.27 15.97 10.86
N SER A 386 -23.78 17.19 10.89
CA SER A 386 -24.54 18.37 10.45
C SER A 386 -24.45 18.65 8.94
N GLY A 387 -23.66 17.89 8.15
CA GLY A 387 -23.76 17.93 6.69
C GLY A 387 -22.50 18.18 5.87
N LEU A 388 -21.34 17.64 6.26
CA LEU A 388 -20.13 17.67 5.41
C LEU A 388 -20.23 16.59 4.32
N ASN A 389 -21.12 16.80 3.35
CA ASN A 389 -21.46 15.80 2.33
C ASN A 389 -20.32 15.53 1.34
N CYS A 390 -19.46 16.51 1.04
CA CYS A 390 -18.33 16.32 0.13
C CYS A 390 -17.34 15.27 0.65
N LEU A 391 -17.33 15.00 1.97
CA LEU A 391 -16.45 14.00 2.57
C LEU A 391 -17.00 12.57 2.47
N THR A 392 -18.16 12.36 1.83
CA THR A 392 -18.77 11.03 1.69
C THR A 392 -18.38 10.31 0.40
N ASP A 393 -17.88 11.02 -0.59
CA ASP A 393 -17.53 10.48 -1.88
C ASP A 393 -16.22 9.69 -1.77
N ILE A 394 -16.22 8.46 -2.30
CA ILE A 394 -15.02 7.63 -2.31
C ILE A 394 -14.11 8.13 -3.43
N PRO A 395 -12.89 8.62 -3.12
CA PRO A 395 -12.00 9.13 -4.16
C PRO A 395 -11.67 8.07 -5.21
N GLY A 396 -11.62 8.47 -6.45
CA GLY A 396 -11.28 7.60 -7.58
C GLY A 396 -12.46 6.95 -8.28
N LEU A 397 -13.70 7.13 -7.78
CA LEU A 397 -14.90 6.66 -8.47
C LEU A 397 -15.58 7.73 -9.34
N GLY A 398 -15.22 9.01 -9.18
CA GLY A 398 -15.94 10.11 -9.79
C GLY A 398 -15.20 11.01 -10.78
N TYR A 399 -13.89 11.11 -10.71
CA TYR A 399 -13.15 12.07 -11.56
C TYR A 399 -11.86 11.50 -12.11
N VAL A 400 -11.96 10.91 -13.28
CA VAL A 400 -10.80 10.71 -14.16
C VAL A 400 -10.96 11.75 -15.27
N VAL A 401 -9.99 12.61 -15.43
CA VAL A 401 -9.95 13.48 -16.63
C VAL A 401 -9.75 12.55 -17.81
N LYS A 402 -10.81 12.38 -18.59
CA LYS A 402 -10.80 11.53 -19.78
C LYS A 402 -9.85 12.13 -20.81
N ARG A 403 -8.67 11.55 -20.95
CA ARG A 403 -7.71 11.98 -21.96
C ARG A 403 -6.67 10.90 -22.25
N CYS A 404 -6.30 10.82 -23.50
CA CYS A 404 -5.23 9.95 -23.98
C CYS A 404 -3.90 10.20 -23.23
N GLY A 405 -3.26 9.15 -22.77
CA GLY A 405 -1.98 9.18 -22.07
C GLY A 405 -2.05 9.04 -20.55
N ASN A 406 -3.20 8.64 -20.01
CA ASN A 406 -3.39 8.47 -18.56
C ASN A 406 -3.33 6.99 -18.10
N LYS A 407 -3.04 6.03 -18.99
CA LYS A 407 -2.99 4.58 -18.79
C LYS A 407 -4.36 3.94 -18.50
N ILE A 408 -5.45 4.63 -18.81
CA ILE A 408 -6.82 4.11 -18.68
C ILE A 408 -7.49 4.27 -20.04
N VAL A 409 -7.92 3.16 -20.62
CA VAL A 409 -8.63 3.17 -21.91
C VAL A 409 -10.04 3.70 -21.68
N GLU A 410 -10.37 4.82 -22.30
CA GLU A 410 -11.64 5.54 -22.13
C GLU A 410 -12.49 5.48 -23.39
N GLU A 411 -13.70 6.04 -23.31
CA GLU A 411 -14.57 6.20 -24.49
C GLU A 411 -13.83 6.97 -25.59
N ASN A 412 -13.79 6.44 -26.79
CA ASN A 412 -13.11 6.96 -27.98
C ASN A 412 -11.60 6.64 -28.06
N GLU A 413 -11.06 5.84 -27.14
CA GLU A 413 -9.71 5.33 -27.19
C GLU A 413 -9.71 3.84 -27.52
N GLU A 414 -8.77 3.40 -28.33
CA GLU A 414 -8.56 1.97 -28.64
C GLU A 414 -7.61 1.33 -27.62
N CYS A 415 -6.69 2.14 -27.10
CA CYS A 415 -5.67 1.74 -26.11
C CYS A 415 -5.12 2.97 -25.42
N ASP A 416 -4.39 2.78 -24.33
CA ASP A 416 -3.62 3.86 -23.70
C ASP A 416 -2.29 3.31 -23.16
N CYS A 417 -1.19 3.70 -23.78
CA CYS A 417 0.16 3.32 -23.39
C CYS A 417 0.79 4.24 -22.35
N GLY A 418 0.11 5.36 -22.00
CA GLY A 418 0.62 6.32 -21.05
C GLY A 418 1.39 7.46 -21.69
N SER A 419 2.47 7.89 -21.07
CA SER A 419 3.28 8.98 -21.57
C SER A 419 3.88 8.72 -22.95
N ARG A 420 4.28 9.77 -23.66
CA ARG A 420 4.94 9.64 -24.98
C ARG A 420 6.21 8.79 -24.92
N GLU A 421 6.89 8.75 -23.80
CA GLU A 421 8.10 7.91 -23.62
C GLU A 421 7.70 6.44 -23.47
N ASP A 422 6.69 6.13 -22.63
CA ASP A 422 6.17 4.77 -22.46
C ASP A 422 5.70 4.20 -23.82
N CYS A 423 5.02 5.01 -24.61
CA CYS A 423 4.46 4.62 -25.92
C CYS A 423 5.54 4.31 -26.98
N LYS A 424 6.76 4.79 -26.81
CA LYS A 424 7.88 4.42 -27.70
C LYS A 424 8.23 2.94 -27.57
N GLU A 425 8.13 2.39 -26.38
CA GLU A 425 8.47 0.99 -26.10
C GLU A 425 7.27 0.06 -26.30
N ASP A 426 6.04 0.57 -26.26
CA ASP A 426 4.82 -0.21 -26.45
C ASP A 426 4.69 -0.68 -27.92
N GLN A 427 4.51 -1.98 -28.11
CA GLN A 427 4.37 -2.59 -29.44
C GLN A 427 2.95 -2.52 -30.00
N CYS A 428 1.95 -2.32 -29.13
CA CYS A 428 0.54 -2.45 -29.47
C CYS A 428 -0.17 -1.11 -29.62
N CYS A 429 0.29 -0.07 -28.90
CA CYS A 429 -0.41 1.20 -28.76
C CYS A 429 0.48 2.39 -29.17
N GLN A 430 -0.11 3.39 -29.81
CA GLN A 430 0.52 4.65 -30.21
C GLN A 430 0.19 5.75 -29.17
N SER A 431 0.96 6.83 -29.20
CA SER A 431 0.81 7.97 -28.27
C SER A 431 -0.44 8.83 -28.55
N ASP A 432 -1.20 8.50 -29.59
CA ASP A 432 -2.52 9.10 -29.90
C ASP A 432 -3.68 8.16 -29.50
N CYS A 433 -3.38 7.14 -28.69
CA CYS A 433 -4.31 6.14 -28.16
C CYS A 433 -5.02 5.32 -29.24
N LYS A 434 -4.30 5.03 -30.32
CA LYS A 434 -4.73 4.16 -31.41
C LYS A 434 -3.83 2.92 -31.48
N PHE A 435 -4.37 1.80 -31.95
CA PHE A 435 -3.61 0.57 -32.11
C PHE A 435 -2.56 0.68 -33.23
N LYS A 436 -1.38 0.10 -33.03
CA LYS A 436 -0.34 -0.10 -34.07
C LYS A 436 -0.61 -1.33 -34.94
N GLY A 437 -1.80 -1.44 -35.53
CA GLY A 437 -2.23 -2.65 -36.25
C GLY A 437 -2.49 -3.84 -35.33
N ALA A 438 -2.74 -3.56 -34.08
CA ALA A 438 -3.04 -4.52 -33.01
C ALA A 438 -4.56 -4.69 -32.86
N ASN A 439 -4.99 -5.77 -32.20
CA ASN A 439 -6.38 -5.98 -31.83
C ASN A 439 -6.63 -5.64 -30.36
N CYS A 440 -5.55 -5.56 -29.59
CA CYS A 440 -5.59 -5.23 -28.15
C CYS A 440 -4.19 -4.76 -27.70
N SER A 441 -4.15 -4.08 -26.57
CA SER A 441 -2.89 -3.63 -25.94
C SER A 441 -2.75 -4.20 -24.53
N THR A 442 -3.82 -4.15 -23.74
CA THR A 442 -3.83 -4.57 -22.34
C THR A 442 -4.94 -5.58 -22.08
N GLY A 443 -4.87 -6.29 -20.98
CA GLY A 443 -5.89 -7.25 -20.52
C GLY A 443 -5.40 -8.69 -20.48
N LEU A 444 -6.02 -9.49 -19.62
CA LEU A 444 -5.66 -10.90 -19.41
C LEU A 444 -5.91 -11.76 -20.65
N CYS A 445 -6.83 -11.32 -21.51
CA CYS A 445 -7.16 -11.99 -22.77
C CYS A 445 -6.44 -11.38 -23.98
N CYS A 446 -5.39 -10.58 -23.73
CA CYS A 446 -4.51 -10.01 -24.75
C CYS A 446 -3.11 -10.63 -24.63
N HIS A 447 -2.50 -10.99 -25.75
CA HIS A 447 -1.12 -11.49 -25.78
C HIS A 447 -0.50 -11.16 -27.12
N ASN A 448 0.66 -10.51 -27.10
CA ASN A 448 1.38 -10.08 -28.31
C ASN A 448 0.46 -9.30 -29.26
N CYS A 449 -0.29 -8.32 -28.71
CA CYS A 449 -1.18 -7.44 -29.48
C CYS A 449 -2.35 -8.15 -30.19
N GLN A 450 -2.64 -9.42 -29.81
CA GLN A 450 -3.73 -10.22 -30.36
C GLN A 450 -4.59 -10.79 -29.24
N PHE A 451 -5.88 -10.98 -29.50
CA PHE A 451 -6.78 -11.65 -28.55
C PHE A 451 -6.34 -13.11 -28.35
N ARG A 452 -6.34 -13.55 -27.10
CA ARG A 452 -6.19 -14.98 -26.80
C ARG A 452 -7.41 -15.73 -27.36
N PRO A 453 -7.22 -16.98 -27.80
CA PRO A 453 -8.34 -17.74 -28.36
C PRO A 453 -9.48 -17.93 -27.38
N SER A 454 -10.69 -18.06 -27.89
CA SER A 454 -11.86 -18.43 -27.11
C SER A 454 -11.58 -19.69 -26.28
N GLY A 455 -12.00 -19.69 -25.02
CA GLY A 455 -11.79 -20.79 -24.09
C GLY A 455 -10.42 -20.79 -23.38
N TYR A 456 -9.57 -19.80 -23.62
CA TYR A 456 -8.36 -19.63 -22.84
C TYR A 456 -8.74 -19.21 -21.43
N THR A 457 -8.28 -19.94 -20.38
CA THR A 457 -8.57 -19.62 -18.98
C THR A 457 -7.82 -18.34 -18.59
N CYS A 458 -8.55 -17.32 -18.30
CA CYS A 458 -7.95 -16.05 -17.85
C CYS A 458 -7.94 -15.86 -16.33
N UNK A 459 -8.82 -16.50 -15.48
CA UNK A 459 -8.82 -16.63 -14.14
C UNK A 459 -9.19 -18.02 -13.85
N GLY A 460 -8.42 -18.65 -13.16
CA GLY A 460 -8.73 -20.02 -12.75
C GLY A 460 -9.45 -20.06 -11.41
N GLU A 461 -10.07 -21.15 -11.10
CA GLU A 461 -10.74 -21.35 -9.79
C GLU A 461 -9.73 -21.20 -8.65
N GLU A 462 -9.95 -20.25 -7.75
CA GLU A 462 -9.10 -20.04 -6.57
C GLU A 462 -9.43 -21.02 -5.44
N ASN A 463 -10.67 -21.43 -5.35
CA ASN A 463 -11.17 -22.36 -4.32
C ASN A 463 -12.47 -23.02 -4.79
N GLU A 464 -13.02 -23.94 -3.98
CA GLU A 464 -14.23 -24.70 -4.34
C GLU A 464 -15.52 -23.88 -4.49
N CYS A 465 -15.56 -22.62 -4.03
CA CYS A 465 -16.70 -21.73 -4.21
C CYS A 465 -16.53 -20.78 -5.40
N ASP A 466 -15.41 -20.88 -6.07
CA ASP A 466 -15.06 -20.08 -7.23
C ASP A 466 -15.45 -20.75 -8.53
N LEU A 467 -15.44 -20.01 -9.63
CA LEU A 467 -15.68 -20.50 -11.00
C LEU A 467 -14.59 -19.93 -11.91
N ALA A 468 -14.13 -20.73 -12.86
CA ALA A 468 -13.11 -20.27 -13.80
C ALA A 468 -13.72 -19.37 -14.88
N GLU A 469 -12.99 -18.33 -15.30
CA GLU A 469 -13.34 -17.43 -16.38
C GLU A 469 -12.48 -17.68 -17.62
N TYR A 470 -13.12 -17.51 -18.77
CA TYR A 470 -12.53 -17.84 -20.08
C TYR A 470 -12.63 -16.67 -21.04
N CYS A 471 -11.58 -16.44 -21.80
CA CYS A 471 -11.55 -15.45 -22.86
C CYS A 471 -12.57 -15.78 -23.94
N SER A 472 -13.26 -14.77 -24.45
CA SER A 472 -14.23 -14.91 -25.54
C SER A 472 -13.57 -15.10 -26.92
N GLY A 473 -12.31 -14.69 -27.07
CA GLY A 473 -11.62 -14.62 -28.36
C GLY A 473 -11.83 -13.29 -29.10
N THR A 474 -12.68 -12.41 -28.56
CA THR A 474 -13.07 -11.15 -29.24
C THR A 474 -12.87 -9.93 -28.31
N SER A 475 -12.42 -10.15 -27.08
CA SER A 475 -12.17 -9.10 -26.08
C SER A 475 -10.80 -9.29 -25.43
N ALA A 476 -10.16 -8.19 -25.10
CA ALA A 476 -8.91 -8.15 -24.33
C ALA A 476 -9.12 -8.47 -22.84
N PHE A 477 -10.34 -8.28 -22.36
CA PHE A 477 -10.64 -8.36 -20.93
C PHE A 477 -11.25 -9.72 -20.60
N CYS A 478 -10.82 -10.26 -19.47
CA CYS A 478 -11.44 -11.41 -18.83
C CYS A 478 -12.87 -11.02 -18.40
N PRO A 479 -13.85 -11.91 -18.47
CA PRO A 479 -15.16 -11.64 -17.88
C PRO A 479 -15.04 -11.24 -16.41
N SER A 480 -16.06 -10.60 -15.87
CA SER A 480 -16.12 -10.26 -14.45
C SER A 480 -16.11 -11.54 -13.61
N ASP A 481 -15.38 -11.48 -12.49
CA ASP A 481 -15.18 -12.59 -11.55
C ASP A 481 -16.53 -13.22 -11.14
N ALA A 482 -16.74 -14.47 -11.55
CA ALA A 482 -17.95 -15.25 -11.29
C ALA A 482 -17.65 -16.34 -10.25
N TYR A 483 -18.49 -16.47 -9.26
CA TYR A 483 -18.35 -17.48 -8.22
C TYR A 483 -19.70 -18.16 -7.97
N LYS A 484 -19.68 -19.28 -7.24
CA LYS A 484 -20.92 -20.04 -6.94
C LYS A 484 -21.85 -19.21 -6.06
N GLN A 485 -23.13 -19.21 -6.40
CA GLN A 485 -24.16 -18.44 -5.69
C GLN A 485 -24.05 -18.63 -4.18
N ASP A 486 -24.14 -17.53 -3.44
CA ASP A 486 -24.14 -17.55 -1.96
C ASP A 486 -25.23 -18.49 -1.45
N GLY A 487 -24.85 -19.41 -0.58
CA GLY A 487 -25.74 -20.46 -0.09
C GLY A 487 -25.43 -21.86 -0.67
N THR A 488 -24.66 -21.95 -1.77
CA THR A 488 -24.21 -23.23 -2.35
C THR A 488 -23.43 -24.03 -1.29
N THR A 489 -23.72 -25.33 -1.19
CA THR A 489 -23.04 -26.22 -0.23
C THR A 489 -21.61 -26.48 -0.67
N CYS A 490 -20.67 -26.41 0.27
CA CYS A 490 -19.25 -26.68 0.08
C CYS A 490 -18.72 -27.67 1.13
N LYS A 491 -17.41 -27.77 1.26
CA LYS A 491 -16.71 -28.71 2.16
C LYS A 491 -17.23 -28.61 3.62
N TYR A 492 -17.25 -29.71 4.33
CA TYR A 492 -17.76 -29.81 5.71
C TYR A 492 -19.27 -29.43 5.85
N ARG A 493 -20.06 -29.54 4.77
CA ARG A 493 -21.47 -29.12 4.72
C ARG A 493 -21.65 -27.62 5.03
N ALA A 494 -20.59 -26.84 4.78
CA ALA A 494 -20.60 -25.40 4.92
C ALA A 494 -21.25 -24.75 3.68
N ARG A 495 -21.32 -23.43 3.65
CA ARG A 495 -21.92 -22.71 2.53
C ARG A 495 -20.91 -21.72 1.93
N CYS A 496 -20.96 -21.60 0.62
CA CYS A 496 -20.25 -20.54 -0.10
C CYS A 496 -20.91 -19.21 0.22
N VAL A 497 -20.12 -18.23 0.64
CA VAL A 497 -20.57 -16.84 0.86
C VAL A 497 -19.42 -15.92 0.43
N ARG A 498 -19.72 -14.97 -0.45
CA ARG A 498 -18.74 -14.00 -0.98
C ARG A 498 -17.46 -14.73 -1.48
N LYS A 499 -17.64 -15.71 -2.36
CA LYS A 499 -16.56 -16.47 -3.02
C LYS A 499 -15.80 -17.45 -2.09
N GLY A 500 -16.11 -17.51 -0.79
CA GLY A 500 -15.41 -18.38 0.17
C GLY A 500 -16.31 -19.46 0.79
N CYS A 501 -15.76 -20.65 1.04
CA CYS A 501 -16.43 -21.71 1.79
C CYS A 501 -16.33 -21.41 3.29
N GLN A 502 -17.46 -21.07 3.91
CA GLN A 502 -17.48 -20.50 5.27
C GLN A 502 -17.66 -21.60 6.33
N SER A 503 -16.54 -22.07 6.85
CA SER A 503 -16.49 -23.11 7.87
C SER A 503 -15.52 -22.75 8.99
N ARG A 504 -15.94 -22.94 10.26
CA ARG A 504 -15.04 -22.75 11.42
C ARG A 504 -13.79 -23.61 11.31
N THR A 505 -13.95 -24.86 10.84
CA THR A 505 -12.80 -25.77 10.66
C THR A 505 -11.82 -25.21 9.63
N MET A 506 -12.31 -24.76 8.47
CA MET A 506 -11.42 -24.16 7.45
C MET A 506 -10.76 -22.87 7.95
N GLN A 507 -11.50 -22.06 8.68
CA GLN A 507 -10.95 -20.83 9.26
C GLN A 507 -9.85 -21.17 10.30
N CYS A 508 -10.07 -22.20 11.13
CA CYS A 508 -9.06 -22.70 12.07
C CYS A 508 -7.83 -23.27 11.34
N GLN A 509 -8.04 -24.00 10.25
CA GLN A 509 -6.96 -24.57 9.44
C GLN A 509 -6.10 -23.47 8.80
N ASN A 510 -6.73 -22.40 8.33
CA ASN A 510 -6.02 -21.26 7.74
C ASN A 510 -5.16 -20.51 8.78
N ILE A 511 -5.53 -20.56 10.06
CA ILE A 511 -4.80 -19.89 11.14
C ILE A 511 -3.75 -20.80 11.78
N PHE A 512 -4.11 -22.05 12.11
CA PHE A 512 -3.33 -22.95 12.97
C PHE A 512 -2.77 -24.19 12.25
N GLY A 513 -3.08 -24.37 10.96
CA GLY A 513 -2.59 -25.50 10.19
C GLY A 513 -3.63 -26.61 9.99
N ALA A 514 -3.30 -27.59 9.13
CA ALA A 514 -4.22 -28.57 8.55
C ALA A 514 -4.99 -29.42 9.57
N ASP A 515 -4.43 -29.65 10.74
CA ASP A 515 -5.01 -30.53 11.76
C ASP A 515 -5.99 -29.81 12.70
N ALA A 516 -5.98 -28.48 12.67
CA ALA A 516 -6.88 -27.65 13.51
C ALA A 516 -8.33 -27.81 13.09
N MET A 517 -9.22 -27.79 14.08
CA MET A 517 -10.66 -27.95 13.88
C MET A 517 -11.43 -26.87 14.64
N GLY A 518 -12.61 -26.52 14.13
CA GLY A 518 -13.53 -25.61 14.83
C GLY A 518 -13.96 -26.23 16.16
N ALA A 519 -13.88 -25.45 17.23
CA ALA A 519 -14.17 -25.88 18.60
C ALA A 519 -15.67 -26.16 18.79
N PRO A 520 -16.04 -26.97 19.79
CA PRO A 520 -17.44 -27.16 20.19
C PRO A 520 -17.97 -25.94 20.95
N LEU A 521 -19.27 -25.87 21.14
CA LEU A 521 -19.98 -24.72 21.72
C LEU A 521 -19.43 -24.29 23.09
N GLN A 522 -18.98 -25.25 23.90
CA GLN A 522 -18.43 -25.00 25.25
C GLN A 522 -17.27 -23.99 25.22
N CYS A 523 -16.39 -24.04 24.20
CA CYS A 523 -15.31 -23.06 24.05
C CYS A 523 -15.85 -21.65 23.83
N TYR A 524 -16.87 -21.50 22.98
CA TYR A 524 -17.49 -20.22 22.68
C TYR A 524 -18.26 -19.66 23.88
N ASP A 525 -18.96 -20.52 24.63
CA ASP A 525 -19.66 -20.14 25.86
C ASP A 525 -18.69 -19.73 26.97
N ALA A 526 -17.51 -20.35 27.04
CA ALA A 526 -16.51 -19.99 28.03
C ALA A 526 -15.81 -18.67 27.74
N VAL A 527 -15.69 -18.28 26.46
CA VAL A 527 -14.86 -17.13 26.04
C VAL A 527 -15.73 -15.96 25.60
N ASN A 528 -16.62 -16.15 24.64
CA ASN A 528 -17.32 -15.04 23.96
C ASN A 528 -18.38 -14.37 24.84
N VAL A 529 -18.96 -15.07 25.82
CA VAL A 529 -19.96 -14.48 26.72
C VAL A 529 -19.34 -13.59 27.81
N ILE A 530 -18.01 -13.53 27.91
CA ILE A 530 -17.33 -12.65 28.89
C ILE A 530 -17.44 -11.18 28.41
N GLY A 531 -17.23 -10.91 27.14
CA GLY A 531 -17.31 -9.58 26.55
C GLY A 531 -16.05 -8.74 26.82
N ASP A 532 -14.89 -9.36 26.65
CA ASP A 532 -13.59 -8.71 26.81
C ASP A 532 -12.79 -8.75 25.48
N GLN A 533 -11.56 -8.28 25.51
CA GLN A 533 -10.68 -8.27 24.32
C GLN A 533 -10.39 -9.68 23.77
N TYR A 534 -10.58 -10.72 24.57
CA TYR A 534 -10.27 -12.10 24.20
C TYR A 534 -11.50 -12.86 23.67
N GLY A 535 -12.73 -12.43 24.07
CA GLY A 535 -13.95 -13.05 23.65
C GLY A 535 -15.12 -12.05 23.65
N ASN A 536 -15.69 -11.80 22.46
CA ASN A 536 -16.71 -10.79 22.27
C ASN A 536 -17.48 -11.00 20.95
N CYS A 537 -18.57 -10.27 20.77
CA CYS A 537 -19.37 -10.24 19.53
C CYS A 537 -19.15 -8.95 18.72
N GLY A 538 -18.22 -8.12 19.13
CA GLY A 538 -17.94 -6.86 18.45
C GLY A 538 -17.27 -5.85 19.36
N ILE A 539 -16.83 -4.76 18.77
CA ILE A 539 -16.19 -3.64 19.47
C ILE A 539 -17.18 -2.47 19.47
N LEU A 540 -17.63 -2.07 20.66
CA LEU A 540 -18.54 -0.92 20.85
C LEU A 540 -17.80 0.41 20.88
N GLY A 541 -16.50 0.35 21.17
CA GLY A 541 -15.59 1.48 21.32
C GLY A 541 -14.40 1.05 22.17
N VAL A 542 -13.24 1.63 21.95
CA VAL A 542 -12.02 1.23 22.67
C VAL A 542 -12.06 1.84 24.10
N PRO A 543 -11.97 1.04 25.17
CA PRO A 543 -11.78 -0.40 25.25
C PRO A 543 -13.04 -1.25 25.49
N GLN A 544 -14.19 -0.85 24.99
CA GLN A 544 -15.47 -1.51 25.27
C GLN A 544 -15.79 -2.59 24.22
N TYR A 545 -16.10 -3.79 24.68
CA TYR A 545 -16.41 -4.94 23.84
C TYR A 545 -17.86 -5.40 24.09
N GLU A 546 -18.53 -5.83 23.02
CA GLU A 546 -19.89 -6.36 23.09
C GLU A 546 -19.86 -7.79 23.64
N LYS A 547 -20.51 -8.01 24.76
CA LYS A 547 -20.71 -9.33 25.36
C LYS A 547 -21.67 -10.14 24.48
N CYS A 548 -21.27 -11.35 24.07
CA CYS A 548 -22.14 -12.23 23.31
C CYS A 548 -23.28 -12.79 24.18
N PRO A 549 -24.56 -12.59 23.82
CA PRO A 549 -25.60 -13.49 24.32
C PRO A 549 -25.30 -14.94 23.91
N ARG A 550 -25.64 -15.91 24.70
CA ARG A 550 -25.35 -17.34 24.41
C ARG A 550 -25.82 -17.79 23.03
N GLU A 551 -26.95 -17.25 22.57
CA GLU A 551 -27.53 -17.53 21.25
C GLU A 551 -26.63 -17.08 20.08
N LYS A 552 -25.77 -16.09 20.31
CA LYS A 552 -24.84 -15.52 19.34
C LYS A 552 -23.38 -15.92 19.59
N ALA A 553 -23.11 -16.69 20.66
CA ALA A 553 -21.72 -17.00 21.06
C ALA A 553 -20.89 -17.60 19.91
N LEU A 554 -21.53 -18.43 19.05
CA LEU A 554 -20.91 -19.03 17.87
C LEU A 554 -20.57 -18.03 16.74
N CYS A 555 -21.02 -16.77 16.83
CA CYS A 555 -20.79 -15.74 15.82
C CYS A 555 -19.83 -14.62 16.31
N GLY A 556 -19.24 -14.82 17.47
CA GLY A 556 -18.22 -13.92 18.03
C GLY A 556 -16.81 -14.28 17.56
N ARG A 557 -15.88 -14.36 18.50
CA ARG A 557 -14.50 -14.72 18.20
C ARG A 557 -14.35 -16.24 17.97
N LEU A 558 -13.56 -16.59 16.96
CA LEU A 558 -13.29 -17.96 16.54
C LEU A 558 -12.55 -18.75 17.65
N GLN A 559 -12.99 -19.97 17.89
CA GLN A 559 -12.33 -20.90 18.82
C GLN A 559 -11.97 -22.18 18.07
N CYS A 560 -10.76 -22.68 18.29
CA CYS A 560 -10.19 -23.83 17.59
C CYS A 560 -9.71 -24.88 18.61
N ILE A 561 -9.67 -26.14 18.16
CA ILE A 561 -9.10 -27.27 18.91
C ILE A 561 -8.13 -28.06 18.01
N ASN A 562 -7.44 -29.05 18.57
CA ASN A 562 -6.42 -29.85 17.86
C ASN A 562 -5.29 -28.98 17.28
N VAL A 563 -4.86 -27.99 18.02
CA VAL A 563 -3.70 -27.16 17.66
C VAL A 563 -2.46 -27.84 18.28
N GLU A 564 -1.72 -28.57 17.47
CA GLU A 564 -0.52 -29.31 17.92
C GLU A 564 0.71 -28.39 17.97
N THR A 565 0.82 -27.51 17.00
CA THR A 565 1.93 -26.56 16.92
C THR A 565 1.37 -25.16 16.67
N ILE A 566 2.00 -24.17 17.28
CA ILE A 566 1.64 -22.78 17.05
C ILE A 566 2.47 -22.30 15.85
N PRO A 567 1.84 -21.97 14.71
CA PRO A 567 2.57 -21.48 13.55
C PRO A 567 3.12 -20.08 13.80
N ASP A 568 4.00 -19.61 12.94
CA ASP A 568 4.46 -18.22 12.97
C ASP A 568 3.27 -17.30 12.70
N MET A 569 2.80 -16.65 13.75
CA MET A 569 1.65 -15.73 13.68
C MET A 569 2.03 -14.43 12.99
N GLN A 570 1.05 -13.79 12.37
CA GLN A 570 1.21 -12.43 11.88
C GLN A 570 1.58 -11.50 13.04
N ASP A 571 2.44 -10.54 12.77
CA ASP A 571 2.85 -9.55 13.77
C ASP A 571 1.61 -8.88 14.39
N HIS A 572 1.68 -8.65 15.69
CA HIS A 572 0.60 -8.06 16.51
C HIS A 572 -0.62 -8.97 16.70
N THR A 573 -0.54 -10.24 16.34
CA THR A 573 -1.56 -11.24 16.69
C THR A 573 -1.34 -11.69 18.14
N ILE A 574 -2.39 -11.68 18.93
CA ILE A 574 -2.36 -12.20 20.31
C ILE A 574 -2.92 -13.63 20.28
N LEU A 575 -2.14 -14.58 20.73
CA LEU A 575 -2.61 -15.95 20.88
C LEU A 575 -3.43 -16.05 22.18
N ILE A 576 -4.63 -16.63 22.08
CA ILE A 576 -5.56 -16.83 23.20
C ILE A 576 -5.68 -18.33 23.43
N SER A 577 -5.47 -18.79 24.66
CA SER A 577 -5.71 -20.17 25.04
C SER A 577 -6.59 -20.23 26.29
N THR A 578 -7.59 -21.10 26.26
CA THR A 578 -8.52 -21.30 27.38
C THR A 578 -8.62 -22.81 27.66
N HIS A 579 -8.32 -23.22 28.87
CA HIS A 579 -8.41 -24.62 29.30
C HIS A 579 -9.74 -24.87 30.04
N LEU A 580 -10.58 -25.70 29.46
CA LEU A 580 -11.83 -26.17 30.10
C LEU A 580 -11.51 -27.44 30.88
N HIS A 581 -11.31 -27.29 32.17
CA HIS A 581 -10.86 -28.38 33.05
C HIS A 581 -11.85 -29.56 33.10
N GLU A 582 -13.15 -29.23 33.11
CA GLU A 582 -14.20 -30.26 33.20
C GLU A 582 -14.25 -31.20 31.99
N GLU A 583 -14.00 -30.66 30.79
CA GLU A 583 -13.99 -31.42 29.54
C GLU A 583 -12.57 -31.84 29.11
N ASN A 584 -11.56 -31.43 29.86
CA ASN A 584 -10.13 -31.59 29.50
C ASN A 584 -9.86 -31.12 28.09
N LEU A 585 -10.34 -29.91 27.74
CA LEU A 585 -10.33 -29.40 26.37
C LEU A 585 -9.55 -28.05 26.31
N MET A 586 -8.61 -27.97 25.39
CA MET A 586 -7.89 -26.70 25.10
C MET A 586 -8.54 -26.01 23.92
N CYS A 587 -9.06 -24.83 24.16
CA CYS A 587 -9.63 -23.94 23.15
C CYS A 587 -8.60 -22.87 22.77
N TRP A 588 -8.36 -22.69 21.48
CA TRP A 588 -7.39 -21.75 20.95
C TRP A 588 -8.10 -20.70 20.08
N GLY A 589 -7.71 -19.45 20.23
CA GLY A 589 -8.19 -18.35 19.42
C GLY A 589 -7.08 -17.35 19.17
N ILE A 590 -7.36 -16.36 18.35
CA ILE A 590 -6.44 -15.23 18.13
C ILE A 590 -7.14 -13.92 18.46
N GLY A 591 -6.43 -13.05 19.14
CA GLY A 591 -6.85 -11.67 19.39
C GLY A 591 -6.23 -10.75 18.34
N TYR A 592 -6.88 -9.61 18.17
CA TYR A 592 -6.50 -8.61 17.19
C TYR A 592 -6.07 -7.35 17.95
N HIS A 593 -4.86 -6.90 17.68
CA HIS A 593 -4.37 -5.68 18.33
C HIS A 593 -5.12 -4.47 17.80
N LEU A 594 -5.62 -3.63 18.70
CA LEU A 594 -6.45 -2.47 18.33
C LEU A 594 -5.76 -1.50 17.38
N ALA A 595 -4.42 -1.45 17.39
CA ALA A 595 -3.65 -0.66 16.43
C ALA A 595 -3.81 -1.12 14.97
N MET A 596 -4.33 -2.33 14.73
CA MET A 596 -4.57 -2.86 13.39
C MET A 596 -5.87 -2.34 12.77
N VAL A 597 -6.83 -1.91 13.61
CA VAL A 597 -8.12 -1.39 13.14
C VAL A 597 -7.95 -0.16 12.23
N PRO A 598 -7.17 0.88 12.62
CA PRO A 598 -6.94 2.02 11.73
C PRO A 598 -6.19 1.67 10.44
N MET A 599 -5.49 0.54 10.40
CA MET A 599 -4.76 0.09 9.22
C MET A 599 -5.66 -0.64 8.20
N GLY A 600 -6.93 -0.86 8.53
CA GLY A 600 -7.89 -1.55 7.66
C GLY A 600 -7.56 -3.02 7.42
N LEU A 601 -6.78 -3.64 8.32
CA LEU A 601 -6.45 -5.06 8.23
C LEU A 601 -7.62 -5.89 8.77
N PRO A 602 -7.98 -7.01 8.10
CA PRO A 602 -9.10 -7.83 8.57
C PRO A 602 -8.73 -8.57 9.87
N ASP A 603 -9.67 -8.64 10.78
CA ASP A 603 -9.53 -9.44 12.00
C ASP A 603 -9.83 -10.91 11.68
N LEU A 604 -8.78 -11.71 11.54
CA LEU A 604 -8.88 -13.13 11.22
C LEU A 604 -9.47 -13.96 12.37
N GLY A 605 -9.52 -13.42 13.58
CA GLY A 605 -10.06 -14.07 14.77
C GLY A 605 -11.58 -13.92 14.94
N VAL A 606 -12.26 -13.22 14.03
CA VAL A 606 -13.73 -13.11 14.05
C VAL A 606 -14.33 -14.16 13.13
N ILE A 607 -15.44 -14.77 13.54
CA ILE A 607 -16.20 -15.74 12.73
C ILE A 607 -16.67 -15.05 11.43
N SER A 608 -16.38 -15.70 10.31
CA SER A 608 -16.75 -15.21 8.97
C SER A 608 -18.26 -15.29 8.73
N ASP A 609 -18.81 -14.30 8.04
CA ASP A 609 -20.20 -14.31 7.57
C ASP A 609 -20.48 -15.57 6.73
N GLY A 610 -21.62 -16.20 6.97
CA GLY A 610 -22.00 -17.46 6.30
C GLY A 610 -21.67 -18.71 7.11
N THR A 611 -20.84 -18.60 8.15
CA THR A 611 -20.48 -19.74 9.02
C THR A 611 -21.71 -20.21 9.81
N SER A 612 -21.96 -21.52 9.85
CA SER A 612 -23.13 -22.10 10.51
C SER A 612 -23.12 -21.85 12.03
N CYS A 613 -24.20 -21.33 12.59
CA CYS A 613 -24.43 -21.16 14.04
C CYS A 613 -25.59 -22.00 14.57
N GLY A 614 -26.22 -22.83 13.72
CA GLY A 614 -27.33 -23.68 14.10
C GLY A 614 -27.97 -24.34 12.88
N LYS A 615 -29.02 -25.11 13.11
CA LYS A 615 -29.77 -25.73 11.99
C LYS A 615 -30.40 -24.62 11.15
N GLU A 616 -30.02 -24.55 9.88
CA GLU A 616 -30.47 -23.52 8.92
C GLU A 616 -30.20 -22.08 9.39
N ARG A 617 -29.20 -21.89 10.28
CA ARG A 617 -28.78 -20.58 10.75
C ARG A 617 -27.29 -20.35 10.48
N ILE A 618 -26.99 -19.12 10.13
CA ILE A 618 -25.63 -18.67 9.80
C ILE A 618 -25.29 -17.38 10.55
N CYS A 619 -24.01 -17.17 10.77
CA CYS A 619 -23.50 -15.89 11.25
C CYS A 619 -23.54 -14.87 10.10
N PHE A 620 -24.12 -13.72 10.35
CA PHE A 620 -24.16 -12.61 9.40
C PHE A 620 -24.12 -11.31 10.17
N ASN A 621 -23.09 -10.50 9.92
CA ASN A 621 -22.81 -9.26 10.67
C ASN A 621 -22.84 -9.52 12.20
N GLY A 622 -22.14 -10.58 12.66
CA GLY A 622 -22.04 -10.93 14.08
C GLY A 622 -23.31 -11.51 14.72
N ASN A 623 -24.39 -11.69 13.96
CA ASN A 623 -25.67 -12.22 14.45
C ASN A 623 -25.96 -13.60 13.89
N CYS A 624 -26.60 -14.46 14.68
CA CYS A 624 -27.03 -15.78 14.24
C CYS A 624 -28.43 -15.69 13.62
N VAL A 625 -28.51 -15.63 12.28
CA VAL A 625 -29.73 -15.38 11.50
C VAL A 625 -30.11 -16.62 10.66
N ASN A 626 -31.33 -16.66 10.15
CA ASN A 626 -31.78 -17.70 9.23
C ASN A 626 -31.01 -17.62 7.89
N SER A 627 -30.60 -18.76 7.34
CA SER A 627 -29.83 -18.81 6.06
C SER A 627 -30.62 -18.29 4.85
N SER A 628 -31.93 -18.09 4.97
CA SER A 628 -32.75 -17.44 3.94
C SER A 628 -32.26 -16.03 3.57
N VAL A 629 -31.48 -15.38 4.45
CA VAL A 629 -30.86 -14.07 4.18
C VAL A 629 -29.95 -14.12 2.93
N LEU A 630 -29.41 -15.29 2.57
CA LEU A 630 -28.56 -15.46 1.38
C LEU A 630 -29.36 -15.49 0.07
N ASN A 631 -30.70 -15.59 0.13
CA ASN A 631 -31.59 -15.65 -1.06
C ASN A 631 -31.17 -16.73 -2.07
N PHE A 632 -30.74 -17.89 -1.55
CA PHE A 632 -30.31 -19.03 -2.38
C PHE A 632 -31.51 -19.66 -3.08
N ASP A 633 -31.47 -19.73 -4.41
CA ASP A 633 -32.54 -20.28 -5.25
C ASP A 633 -32.06 -21.33 -6.26
N CYS A 634 -30.81 -21.77 -6.14
CA CYS A 634 -30.21 -22.73 -7.07
C CYS A 634 -30.59 -24.17 -6.72
N LEU A 635 -31.83 -24.52 -7.07
CA LEU A 635 -32.31 -25.90 -6.97
C LEU A 635 -31.76 -26.72 -8.15
N PRO A 636 -31.60 -28.06 -8.02
CA PRO A 636 -31.05 -28.88 -9.10
C PRO A 636 -31.78 -28.73 -10.44
N GLU A 637 -33.07 -28.51 -10.38
CA GLU A 637 -33.93 -28.35 -11.57
C GLU A 637 -33.58 -27.12 -12.40
N LYS A 638 -33.06 -26.08 -11.77
CA LYS A 638 -32.73 -24.80 -12.42
C LYS A 638 -31.65 -24.93 -13.49
N CYS A 639 -30.69 -25.85 -13.28
CA CYS A 639 -29.59 -26.12 -14.22
C CYS A 639 -29.61 -27.59 -14.69
N ASN A 640 -30.78 -28.21 -14.68
CA ASN A 640 -31.03 -29.61 -15.12
C ASN A 640 -30.09 -30.64 -14.46
N GLY A 641 -29.64 -30.36 -13.23
CA GLY A 641 -28.66 -31.19 -12.55
C GLY A 641 -27.25 -31.20 -13.17
N UNK A 642 -26.94 -30.34 -14.14
CA UNK A 642 -25.79 -30.35 -14.84
C UNK A 642 -25.02 -29.20 -14.70
N GLY A 643 -25.33 -28.53 -13.71
CA GLY A 643 -24.59 -27.30 -13.45
C GLY A 643 -24.79 -26.76 -12.03
N VAL A 644 -24.16 -25.58 -11.74
CA VAL A 644 -24.33 -24.81 -10.51
C VAL A 644 -24.69 -23.36 -10.89
N CYS A 645 -25.34 -22.63 -9.97
CA CYS A 645 -25.64 -21.22 -10.26
C CYS A 645 -24.44 -20.34 -9.89
N SER A 646 -24.15 -19.38 -10.76
CA SER A 646 -23.16 -18.32 -10.53
C SER A 646 -23.69 -17.28 -9.52
N SER A 647 -22.83 -16.38 -9.11
CA SER A 647 -23.16 -15.20 -8.29
C SER A 647 -24.25 -14.33 -8.94
N SER A 648 -24.34 -14.35 -10.27
CA SER A 648 -25.39 -13.65 -11.05
C SER A 648 -26.66 -14.46 -11.20
N LYS A 649 -26.74 -15.66 -10.57
CA LYS A 649 -27.87 -16.60 -10.63
C LYS A 649 -28.09 -17.29 -11.98
N ASN A 650 -27.13 -17.20 -12.91
CA ASN A 650 -27.13 -17.93 -14.18
C ASN A 650 -26.50 -19.31 -13.98
N CYS A 651 -26.87 -20.29 -14.81
CA CYS A 651 -26.26 -21.61 -14.72
C CYS A 651 -24.84 -21.61 -15.24
N HIS A 652 -23.91 -22.10 -14.44
CA HIS A 652 -22.57 -22.49 -14.87
C HIS A 652 -22.58 -24.01 -15.07
N CYS A 653 -22.57 -24.38 -16.35
CA CYS A 653 -22.78 -25.77 -16.75
C CYS A 653 -21.49 -26.57 -16.65
N MET A 654 -21.62 -27.82 -16.21
CA MET A 654 -20.52 -28.78 -16.21
C MET A 654 -20.04 -29.04 -17.63
N TYR A 655 -18.80 -29.47 -17.77
CA TYR A 655 -18.27 -29.87 -19.07
C TYR A 655 -19.21 -30.90 -19.73
N GLY A 656 -19.54 -30.67 -20.98
CA GLY A 656 -20.48 -31.49 -21.75
C GLY A 656 -21.87 -30.87 -21.91
N TRP A 657 -22.13 -29.72 -21.25
CA TRP A 657 -23.44 -29.07 -21.29
C TRP A 657 -23.31 -27.57 -21.62
N VAL A 658 -24.29 -27.03 -22.35
CA VAL A 658 -24.23 -25.63 -22.81
C VAL A 658 -25.11 -24.71 -21.95
N PRO A 659 -24.61 -23.50 -21.61
CA PRO A 659 -25.48 -22.47 -21.03
C PRO A 659 -26.57 -22.01 -22.03
N PRO A 660 -27.72 -21.46 -21.59
CA PRO A 660 -27.96 -20.96 -20.23
C PRO A 660 -28.54 -21.98 -19.23
N PHE A 661 -29.08 -23.11 -19.65
CA PHE A 661 -29.84 -24.02 -18.78
C PHE A 661 -29.22 -25.41 -18.63
N CYS A 662 -28.10 -25.66 -19.28
CA CYS A 662 -27.39 -26.95 -19.27
C CYS A 662 -28.24 -28.09 -19.86
N GLU A 663 -28.90 -27.84 -21.00
CA GLU A 663 -29.80 -28.79 -21.68
C GLU A 663 -29.15 -29.50 -22.88
N GLU A 664 -28.38 -28.78 -23.67
CA GLU A 664 -27.74 -29.29 -24.89
C GLU A 664 -26.26 -29.60 -24.63
N VAL A 665 -25.64 -30.36 -25.56
CA VAL A 665 -24.26 -30.86 -25.38
C VAL A 665 -23.26 -29.88 -25.99
N GLU A 666 -22.34 -29.34 -25.14
CA GLU A 666 -21.22 -28.50 -25.55
C GLU A 666 -20.11 -28.49 -24.47
N TYR A 667 -19.25 -27.46 -24.46
CA TYR A 667 -18.05 -27.44 -23.63
C TYR A 667 -18.26 -26.98 -22.18
N GLY A 668 -19.44 -26.53 -21.80
CA GLY A 668 -19.70 -26.08 -20.42
C GLY A 668 -19.58 -24.57 -20.21
N GLY A 669 -19.33 -24.15 -18.95
CA GLY A 669 -19.20 -22.75 -18.59
C GLY A 669 -20.52 -22.01 -18.37
N SER A 670 -20.50 -20.71 -18.45
CA SER A 670 -21.70 -19.87 -18.28
C SER A 670 -21.65 -18.61 -19.16
N ILE A 671 -22.77 -17.94 -19.24
CA ILE A 671 -22.84 -16.62 -19.89
C ILE A 671 -22.03 -15.57 -19.13
N ASP A 672 -21.81 -15.80 -17.82
CA ASP A 672 -21.03 -14.89 -16.97
C ASP A 672 -19.52 -15.12 -17.12
N SER A 673 -19.09 -16.39 -17.12
CA SER A 673 -17.67 -16.78 -17.09
C SER A 673 -17.05 -17.01 -18.47
N GLY A 674 -17.87 -17.00 -19.53
CA GLY A 674 -17.43 -17.28 -20.91
C GLY A 674 -17.36 -18.78 -21.23
N PRO A 675 -17.15 -19.14 -22.51
CA PRO A 675 -17.09 -20.52 -22.96
C PRO A 675 -15.72 -21.14 -22.67
N PRO A 676 -15.63 -22.25 -21.92
CA PRO A 676 -14.36 -22.94 -21.72
C PRO A 676 -13.85 -23.56 -23.05
N GLY A 677 -12.56 -23.75 -23.14
CA GLY A 677 -11.93 -24.41 -24.28
C GLY A 677 -12.09 -25.92 -24.23
N PRO A 678 -11.85 -26.62 -25.35
CA PRO A 678 -11.89 -28.08 -25.39
C PRO A 678 -10.86 -28.61 -24.37
N LEU A 679 -11.27 -29.60 -23.58
CA LEU A 679 -10.40 -30.24 -22.61
C LEU A 679 -9.09 -30.70 -23.25
N LYS A 680 -7.99 -30.17 -22.83
CA LYS A 680 -6.69 -30.79 -23.12
C LYS A 680 -6.70 -32.15 -22.44
N ARG A 681 -6.74 -33.23 -23.25
CA ARG A 681 -6.54 -34.59 -22.72
C ARG A 681 -5.17 -34.61 -22.05
N GLU A 682 -5.13 -34.44 -20.77
CA GLU A 682 -3.93 -34.73 -20.01
C GLU A 682 -3.65 -36.23 -20.12
N VAL A 683 -2.58 -36.56 -20.81
CA VAL A 683 -2.11 -37.95 -20.86
C VAL A 683 -1.77 -38.32 -19.41
N PRO A 684 -2.40 -39.34 -18.85
CA PRO A 684 -2.13 -39.74 -17.45
C PRO A 684 -0.63 -39.88 -17.22
N ALA A 685 -0.16 -39.43 -16.08
CA ALA A 685 1.26 -39.46 -15.74
C ALA A 685 1.88 -40.87 -15.88
N SER A 686 1.08 -41.91 -15.62
CA SER A 686 1.44 -43.32 -15.86
C SER A 686 1.76 -43.60 -17.34
N LEU A 687 0.94 -43.03 -18.25
CA LEU A 687 1.15 -43.22 -19.69
C LEU A 687 2.35 -42.44 -20.19
N GLN A 688 2.64 -41.27 -19.64
CA GLN A 688 3.83 -40.47 -19.94
C GLN A 688 5.11 -41.22 -19.49
N VAL A 689 5.11 -41.80 -18.30
CA VAL A 689 6.23 -42.58 -17.78
C VAL A 689 6.46 -43.82 -18.65
N VAL A 690 5.39 -44.54 -19.05
CA VAL A 690 5.46 -45.70 -19.96
C VAL A 690 6.04 -45.27 -21.32
N SER A 691 5.60 -44.18 -21.88
CA SER A 691 6.08 -43.70 -23.19
C SER A 691 7.58 -43.31 -23.13
N ILE A 692 8.03 -42.62 -22.07
CA ILE A 692 9.43 -42.25 -21.87
C ILE A 692 10.31 -43.48 -21.66
N THR A 693 9.84 -44.50 -20.90
CA THR A 693 10.59 -45.76 -20.71
C THR A 693 10.68 -46.54 -21.99
N LEU A 694 9.61 -46.62 -22.77
CA LEU A 694 9.60 -47.27 -24.09
C LEU A 694 10.58 -46.62 -25.07
N MET A 695 10.59 -45.29 -25.14
CA MET A 695 11.55 -44.53 -25.96
C MET A 695 13.00 -44.79 -25.55
N ARG A 696 13.30 -44.85 -24.26
CA ARG A 696 14.63 -45.18 -23.74
C ARG A 696 15.05 -46.61 -24.12
N LEU A 697 14.11 -47.59 -24.03
CA LEU A 697 14.34 -48.97 -24.43
C LEU A 697 14.65 -49.09 -25.93
N ILE A 698 13.91 -48.38 -26.79
CA ILE A 698 14.13 -48.31 -28.23
C ILE A 698 15.53 -47.72 -28.54
N PHE A 699 15.92 -46.63 -27.87
CA PHE A 699 17.24 -46.04 -28.05
C PHE A 699 18.36 -47.03 -27.63
N LEU A 700 18.16 -47.78 -26.54
CA LEU A 700 19.08 -48.80 -26.07
C LEU A 700 19.24 -49.95 -27.12
N ILE A 701 18.12 -50.43 -27.66
CA ILE A 701 18.11 -51.47 -28.72
C ILE A 701 18.85 -50.96 -29.96
N ILE A 702 18.56 -49.75 -30.41
CA ILE A 702 19.24 -49.12 -31.57
C ILE A 702 20.77 -49.04 -31.32
N SER A 703 21.14 -48.56 -30.11
CA SER A 703 22.58 -48.47 -29.77
C SER A 703 23.27 -49.82 -29.78
N VAL A 704 22.65 -50.90 -29.27
CA VAL A 704 23.16 -52.26 -29.30
C VAL A 704 23.30 -52.74 -30.76
N ILE A 705 22.28 -52.51 -31.57
CA ILE A 705 22.28 -52.84 -33.02
C ILE A 705 23.47 -52.15 -33.71
N VAL A 706 23.64 -50.84 -33.48
CA VAL A 706 24.75 -50.04 -34.06
C VAL A 706 26.12 -50.61 -33.63
N VAL A 707 26.27 -51.02 -32.36
CA VAL A 707 27.53 -51.60 -31.85
C VAL A 707 27.80 -52.97 -32.49
N LEU A 708 26.74 -53.80 -32.63
CA LEU A 708 26.85 -55.11 -33.28
C LEU A 708 27.18 -54.97 -34.76
N PHE A 709 26.53 -54.06 -35.48
CA PHE A 709 26.86 -53.75 -36.87
C PHE A 709 28.26 -53.23 -37.05
N ARG A 710 28.73 -52.36 -36.15
CA ARG A 710 30.12 -51.91 -36.12
C ARG A 710 31.11 -53.05 -35.89
N LYS A 711 30.80 -54.01 -34.99
CA LYS A 711 31.59 -55.20 -34.76
C LYS A 711 31.66 -56.10 -36.05
N ILE A 712 30.50 -56.30 -36.70
CA ILE A 712 30.40 -57.11 -37.92
C ILE A 712 31.15 -56.44 -39.07
N ILE A 713 31.01 -55.17 -39.27
CA ILE A 713 31.72 -54.41 -40.32
C ILE A 713 33.24 -54.36 -40.00
N GLY A 714 33.63 -54.18 -38.75
CA GLY A 714 35.01 -54.20 -38.27
C GLY A 714 35.68 -55.59 -38.42
N SER A 715 34.94 -56.68 -38.30
CA SER A 715 35.38 -58.05 -38.59
C SER A 715 35.58 -58.33 -40.11
N UNK A 716 34.65 -57.70 -40.58
CA UNK A 716 34.73 -57.81 -41.83
C UNK A 716 35.81 -57.17 -42.49
N TYR A 717 36.15 -56.10 -42.21
CA TYR A 717 37.27 -55.30 -42.68
C TYR A 717 38.63 -55.94 -42.40
N LYS A 718 38.77 -56.53 -41.21
CA LYS A 718 39.99 -57.30 -40.85
C LYS A 718 40.18 -58.61 -41.66
N SER A 719 39.06 -59.17 -42.20
CA SER A 719 39.13 -60.34 -43.06
C SER A 719 39.62 -60.00 -44.49
N LYS A 720 39.30 -58.81 -45.02
CA LYS A 720 39.73 -58.33 -46.33
C LYS A 720 41.17 -57.81 -46.33
N GLU A 721 41.76 -57.50 -45.21
CA GLU A 721 43.15 -57.01 -45.12
C GLU A 721 44.17 -58.14 -45.15
N LYS A 722 43.72 -59.42 -45.10
CA LYS A 722 44.63 -60.62 -45.20
C LYS A 722 44.77 -61.19 -46.59
N GLU A 723 44.14 -60.62 -47.66
CA GLU A 723 44.17 -61.19 -49.01
C GLU A 723 44.79 -60.30 -50.12
N MET A 724 45.53 -59.23 -49.79
CA MET A 724 46.21 -58.43 -50.84
C MET A 724 47.73 -58.56 -50.75
N PRO A 725 48.39 -58.84 -51.89
CA PRO A 725 49.87 -58.91 -51.94
C PRO A 725 50.49 -57.52 -51.96
N PRO A 726 51.78 -57.38 -51.55
CA PRO A 726 52.44 -56.07 -51.42
C PRO A 726 52.80 -55.50 -52.79
N ILE A 727 52.34 -54.32 -53.14
CA ILE A 727 52.79 -53.52 -54.27
C ILE A 727 53.81 -52.49 -53.72
N ASN A 728 55.03 -52.65 -54.20
CA ASN A 728 56.17 -51.78 -53.96
C ASN A 728 56.18 -50.65 -55.03
N THR A 729 56.31 -49.39 -54.61
CA THR A 729 57.01 -48.29 -55.29
C THR A 729 56.62 -46.97 -54.65
N GLY A 730 57.56 -46.24 -54.10
CA GLY A 730 58.43 -45.25 -54.65
C GLY A 730 57.91 -43.82 -54.43
N VAL A 731 58.46 -43.20 -53.40
CA VAL A 731 58.84 -41.78 -53.35
C VAL A 731 57.80 -40.68 -53.69
N GLU A 732 57.35 -39.88 -52.74
CA GLU A 732 57.82 -38.51 -52.58
C GLU A 732 57.23 -37.82 -51.34
N GLN A 733 58.10 -37.00 -50.72
CA GLN A 733 57.79 -36.22 -49.50
C GLN A 733 56.88 -35.03 -49.79
N PHE A 734 55.88 -34.83 -48.97
CA PHE A 734 55.35 -33.48 -48.70
C PHE A 734 55.08 -33.28 -47.22
N LYS A 735 55.76 -32.30 -46.65
CA LYS A 735 55.65 -31.87 -45.28
C LYS A 735 54.31 -31.24 -45.04
N ALA A 736 53.50 -31.76 -44.11
CA ALA A 736 52.38 -31.09 -43.55
C ALA A 736 52.70 -30.59 -42.14
N LYS A 737 52.55 -29.29 -41.94
CA LYS A 737 52.74 -28.61 -40.66
C LYS A 737 51.72 -29.13 -39.60
N MET A 738 52.19 -29.55 -38.45
CA MET A 738 51.40 -29.87 -37.28
C MET A 738 50.87 -28.58 -36.64
N ILE A 739 49.57 -28.49 -36.49
CA ILE A 739 48.91 -27.47 -35.68
C ILE A 739 48.80 -28.03 -34.26
N LYS A 740 49.44 -27.38 -33.29
CA LYS A 740 49.39 -27.72 -31.87
C LYS A 740 48.05 -27.29 -31.28
N LYS A 741 47.36 -28.20 -30.60
CA LYS A 741 46.21 -27.92 -29.77
C LYS A 741 46.65 -27.23 -28.45
N PRO A 742 45.97 -26.15 -27.97
CA PRO A 742 46.33 -25.56 -26.70
C PRO A 742 45.75 -26.33 -25.51
N LYS A 743 46.51 -26.35 -24.41
CA LYS A 743 46.14 -26.96 -23.11
C LYS A 743 45.01 -26.20 -22.44
N LYS A 744 44.01 -26.91 -21.90
CA LYS A 744 43.02 -26.40 -20.99
C LYS A 744 43.64 -26.00 -19.65
N GLN A 745 43.48 -24.72 -19.26
CA GLN A 745 43.66 -24.27 -17.88
C GLN A 745 42.29 -24.23 -17.17
N SER A 746 42.25 -24.83 -15.98
CA SER A 746 41.09 -24.80 -15.09
C SER A 746 40.96 -23.43 -14.43
N GLY A 747 39.87 -22.72 -14.70
CA GLY A 747 39.52 -21.48 -14.02
C GLY A 747 38.04 -21.51 -13.63
N ASN A 748 37.79 -21.18 -12.37
CA ASN A 748 36.47 -21.13 -11.71
C ASN A 748 35.54 -20.12 -12.39
N PRO A 749 34.22 -20.39 -12.56
CA PRO A 749 33.32 -19.43 -13.13
C PRO A 749 32.85 -18.42 -12.08
N GLN A 750 33.15 -17.15 -12.29
CA GLN A 750 32.50 -16.05 -11.58
C GLN A 750 31.22 -15.67 -12.34
N SER A 751 30.14 -15.56 -11.57
CA SER A 751 28.81 -15.17 -12.04
C SER A 751 28.82 -13.72 -12.54
N LEU A 752 28.40 -13.50 -13.76
CA LEU A 752 28.07 -12.17 -14.29
C LEU A 752 26.59 -11.84 -14.01
N TYR A 753 26.38 -10.80 -13.23
CA TYR A 753 25.06 -10.19 -13.08
C TYR A 753 24.84 -9.16 -14.20
N TYR A 754 23.77 -9.34 -14.95
CA TYR A 754 23.28 -8.32 -15.87
C TYR A 754 22.43 -7.31 -15.10
N THR A 755 22.84 -6.07 -15.11
CA THR A 755 21.98 -4.95 -14.69
C THR A 755 21.32 -4.39 -15.95
N GLY A 756 20.01 -4.61 -16.06
CA GLY A 756 19.18 -3.90 -17.02
C GLY A 756 18.70 -2.59 -16.40
N SER A 757 18.83 -1.53 -17.13
CA SER A 757 18.34 -0.18 -16.79
C SER A 757 16.81 -0.14 -16.67
#